data_f40237d0f2eece2d08974ada91100680
#
_entry.id   f40237d0f2eece2d08974ada91100680
#
_cell.length_a   1.000
_cell.length_b   1.000
_cell.length_c   1.000
_cell.angle_alpha   90.00
_cell.angle_beta   90.00
_cell.angle_gamma   90.00
#
_symmetry.space_group_name_H-M   'P 1'
#
loop_
_entity.id
_entity.type
_entity.pdbx_description
1 polymer ?
#
loop_
_entity_poly.entity_id
_entity_poly.type
_entity_poly.pdbx_seq_one_letter_code
_entity_poly.pdbx_strand_id
1 'polypeptide(L)'
;MPGRVARGGARSTRTSARNSSPSADVPDEGADTSLRRAVCAVFADSQKSTAGHRKCVISLRKIQEACCYEPINQKAGKQDEEFEEEDFNNEFVRCTLRMMPVKKSESAGDRVVRFLGTFLNAASQKDNELLSEDDSEETSVPETPTSRLTTKLLSTLLPLLQVKDKTIRFRATQMTSHIINSLDSLDDNLFHHLRLNLLKRIHDKEAPVRLQAVYGLGRLAAEVEDDEQDEDSDSENESGHGVLVKLLDILQNDPAAEVRRNLLLNLPLTKEVLPYLLERARDLDGATRRALYARLLPALGDFRHLSLTHREKLLRWGLRDRDEKVREATARLFRERWIEDCAALPADQAAENEDGAQAQQNNQAADPSLDALLELLERIDIINSGGENGIAQIAMKHFWEGRPDYVDYVSFPDSFWEDLTPELAFVARTFNDFCRTSGKEDGYTGPRALDVLVEEKLPEVTKFGFLLERELNKLIETIREAATEQDEEADEDSVQRELIVEQMLHMALTFDYSDEVGRRKMFGLMREALALPELPEESTRMVVEVLRLVCGEDAKGEREFCGIVLEAVAEVHDTIMGDEEEEEPDSTEDSFHSATSQVDGEDGTPQQKKKKSKKQTYEDSEEADEDKAVREIMVNMKCLHIAQCMLQNVQCDLEENVHLVTMLNNLVVPAVRSQEAPIRERGLVCLGLCCVLGKVSLEGTSALTGDHH
;
A
#
# COMPACT_ATOMS: atom_id res chain seq x y z
N MET A 1 -31.11 -51.31 -22.10
CA MET A 1 -31.81 -51.72 -23.33
C MET A 1 -33.26 -51.26 -23.24
N PRO A 2 -33.86 -50.56 -24.20
CA PRO A 2 -33.66 -50.42 -25.64
C PRO A 2 -33.49 -48.93 -26.01
N GLY A 3 -33.19 -48.40 -27.17
CA GLY A 3 -33.21 -48.81 -28.52
C GLY A 3 -32.99 -47.53 -29.37
N ARG A 4 -32.03 -47.57 -30.27
CA ARG A 4 -31.71 -46.49 -31.24
C ARG A 4 -32.85 -46.30 -32.25
N VAL A 5 -33.28 -45.05 -32.49
CA VAL A 5 -34.00 -44.70 -33.74
C VAL A 5 -33.19 -43.59 -34.43
N ALA A 6 -32.75 -43.90 -35.63
CA ALA A 6 -32.14 -43.00 -36.59
C ALA A 6 -33.25 -42.18 -37.29
N ARG A 7 -33.11 -40.85 -37.35
CA ARG A 7 -33.85 -40.01 -38.30
C ARG A 7 -32.87 -39.31 -39.23
N GLY A 8 -32.94 -39.68 -40.48
CA GLY A 8 -32.30 -39.02 -41.58
C GLY A 8 -32.91 -37.61 -41.79
N GLY A 9 -32.08 -36.61 -41.92
CA GLY A 9 -32.44 -35.25 -42.27
C GLY A 9 -31.62 -34.78 -43.45
N ALA A 10 -32.29 -34.31 -44.46
CA ALA A 10 -31.82 -33.92 -45.78
C ALA A 10 -30.68 -32.91 -45.76
N ARG A 11 -29.65 -33.17 -46.60
CA ARG A 11 -28.59 -32.22 -46.94
C ARG A 11 -29.17 -31.08 -47.77
N SER A 12 -29.32 -29.89 -47.15
CA SER A 12 -29.46 -28.62 -47.87
C SER A 12 -28.08 -28.14 -48.28
N THR A 13 -27.78 -28.17 -49.55
CA THR A 13 -26.61 -27.53 -50.14
C THR A 13 -26.81 -26.02 -50.18
N ARG A 14 -26.41 -25.33 -49.12
CA ARG A 14 -26.19 -23.88 -49.16
C ARG A 14 -24.80 -23.63 -49.76
N THR A 15 -24.78 -23.17 -50.97
CA THR A 15 -23.64 -22.49 -51.59
C THR A 15 -23.35 -21.21 -50.80
N SER A 16 -22.42 -21.26 -49.84
CA SER A 16 -21.90 -20.09 -49.21
C SER A 16 -20.94 -19.38 -50.17
N ALA A 17 -21.27 -18.13 -50.51
CA ALA A 17 -20.35 -17.24 -51.16
C ALA A 17 -19.02 -17.25 -50.41
N ARG A 18 -17.93 -17.64 -51.06
CA ARG A 18 -16.58 -17.52 -50.58
C ARG A 18 -16.29 -16.01 -50.47
N ASN A 19 -16.35 -15.45 -49.26
CA ASN A 19 -15.65 -14.23 -48.98
C ASN A 19 -14.15 -14.49 -49.19
N SER A 20 -13.60 -13.92 -50.24
CA SER A 20 -12.16 -13.91 -50.48
C SER A 20 -11.48 -13.27 -49.30
N SER A 21 -10.78 -14.08 -48.51
CA SER A 21 -9.83 -13.53 -47.50
C SER A 21 -8.80 -12.66 -48.23
N PRO A 22 -8.38 -11.53 -47.69
CA PRO A 22 -7.29 -10.77 -48.29
C PRO A 22 -6.08 -11.70 -48.48
N SER A 23 -5.56 -11.74 -49.70
CA SER A 23 -4.39 -12.56 -50.07
C SER A 23 -3.15 -11.79 -49.57
N ALA A 24 -2.33 -12.43 -48.74
CA ALA A 24 -1.00 -11.90 -48.47
C ALA A 24 -0.14 -11.97 -49.73
N ASP A 25 0.61 -10.93 -50.02
CA ASP A 25 1.58 -10.91 -51.09
C ASP A 25 2.81 -11.73 -50.66
N VAL A 26 2.78 -13.03 -51.01
CA VAL A 26 3.85 -13.97 -50.65
C VAL A 26 4.74 -14.14 -51.87
N PRO A 27 6.05 -13.86 -51.76
CA PRO A 27 6.99 -14.06 -52.87
C PRO A 27 6.96 -15.52 -53.37
N ASP A 28 6.96 -15.71 -54.67
CA ASP A 28 6.99 -17.02 -55.28
C ASP A 28 8.23 -17.85 -54.85
N GLU A 29 8.08 -19.18 -54.79
CA GLU A 29 9.21 -20.06 -54.48
C GLU A 29 10.17 -20.17 -55.70
N GLY A 30 10.98 -19.17 -55.93
CA GLY A 30 11.98 -19.16 -57.01
C GLY A 30 13.04 -20.26 -56.92
N ALA A 31 13.99 -20.27 -57.85
CA ALA A 31 15.08 -21.24 -57.93
C ALA A 31 15.92 -21.32 -56.65
N ASP A 32 16.58 -22.43 -56.41
CA ASP A 32 17.53 -22.62 -55.28
C ASP A 32 18.82 -21.88 -55.56
N THR A 33 18.86 -20.59 -55.15
CA THR A 33 20.01 -19.70 -55.36
C THR A 33 21.00 -19.75 -54.20
N SER A 34 22.22 -19.26 -54.43
CA SER A 34 23.24 -19.15 -53.36
C SER A 34 22.81 -18.20 -52.26
N LEU A 35 22.11 -17.10 -52.60
CA LEU A 35 21.51 -16.14 -51.62
C LEU A 35 20.45 -16.84 -50.73
N ARG A 36 19.54 -17.60 -51.34
CA ARG A 36 18.51 -18.35 -50.60
C ARG A 36 19.13 -19.28 -49.58
N ARG A 37 20.14 -20.04 -49.95
CA ARG A 37 20.86 -20.96 -49.05
C ARG A 37 21.53 -20.22 -47.92
N ALA A 38 22.16 -19.10 -48.19
CA ALA A 38 22.82 -18.27 -47.17
C ALA A 38 21.82 -17.66 -46.15
N VAL A 39 20.74 -17.06 -46.61
CA VAL A 39 19.69 -16.53 -45.73
C VAL A 39 19.03 -17.63 -44.90
N CYS A 40 18.65 -18.75 -45.54
CA CYS A 40 18.05 -19.90 -44.84
C CYS A 40 18.99 -20.49 -43.77
N ALA A 41 20.30 -20.53 -43.99
CA ALA A 41 21.26 -21.01 -43.01
C ALA A 41 21.31 -20.12 -41.79
N VAL A 42 21.29 -18.77 -41.93
CA VAL A 42 21.21 -17.84 -40.81
C VAL A 42 19.92 -17.99 -40.02
N PHE A 43 18.77 -18.10 -40.68
CA PHE A 43 17.49 -18.36 -40.01
C PHE A 43 17.47 -19.72 -39.28
N ALA A 44 18.10 -20.77 -39.83
CA ALA A 44 18.24 -22.06 -39.16
C ALA A 44 19.11 -21.99 -37.91
N ASP A 45 20.17 -21.21 -37.95
CA ASP A 45 21.07 -20.98 -36.79
C ASP A 45 20.38 -20.15 -35.69
N SER A 46 19.58 -19.14 -36.06
CA SER A 46 18.83 -18.30 -35.11
C SER A 46 17.81 -19.11 -34.28
N GLN A 47 17.33 -20.24 -34.79
CA GLN A 47 16.40 -21.13 -34.08
C GLN A 47 17.05 -21.89 -32.93
N LYS A 48 18.38 -22.10 -32.96
CA LYS A 48 19.09 -22.96 -32.01
C LYS A 48 19.21 -22.33 -30.63
N SER A 49 19.70 -21.09 -30.57
CA SER A 49 19.99 -20.38 -29.31
C SER A 49 19.98 -18.87 -29.48
N THR A 50 19.48 -18.14 -28.48
CA THR A 50 19.57 -16.68 -28.43
C THR A 50 20.97 -16.15 -28.27
N ALA A 51 21.87 -16.91 -27.66
CA ALA A 51 23.30 -16.55 -27.51
C ALA A 51 24.02 -16.37 -28.87
N GLY A 52 23.53 -17.07 -29.91
CA GLY A 52 24.05 -16.96 -31.28
C GLY A 52 23.52 -15.77 -32.09
N HIS A 53 22.47 -15.07 -31.62
CA HIS A 53 21.76 -14.06 -32.40
C HIS A 53 22.68 -12.92 -32.88
N ARG A 54 23.58 -12.44 -32.02
CA ARG A 54 24.54 -11.38 -32.40
C ARG A 54 25.40 -11.75 -33.63
N LYS A 55 25.84 -13.01 -33.68
CA LYS A 55 26.61 -13.53 -34.81
C LYS A 55 25.73 -13.66 -36.06
N CYS A 56 24.50 -14.14 -35.90
CA CYS A 56 23.52 -14.25 -36.99
C CYS A 56 23.16 -12.87 -37.56
N VAL A 57 22.97 -11.86 -36.72
CA VAL A 57 22.71 -10.47 -37.12
C VAL A 57 23.85 -9.94 -38.01
N ILE A 58 25.11 -10.09 -37.55
CA ILE A 58 26.29 -9.63 -38.33
C ILE A 58 26.36 -10.37 -39.67
N SER A 59 26.10 -11.68 -39.70
CA SER A 59 26.15 -12.47 -40.93
C SER A 59 25.04 -12.06 -41.91
N LEU A 60 23.82 -11.85 -41.40
CA LEU A 60 22.71 -11.43 -42.24
C LEU A 60 22.86 -10.00 -42.77
N ARG A 61 23.43 -9.10 -41.94
CA ARG A 61 23.72 -7.73 -42.38
C ARG A 61 24.75 -7.69 -43.51
N LYS A 62 25.82 -8.52 -43.45
CA LYS A 62 26.75 -8.63 -44.55
C LYS A 62 26.14 -9.10 -45.87
N ILE A 63 25.15 -10.01 -45.78
CA ILE A 63 24.43 -10.48 -46.97
C ILE A 63 23.56 -9.34 -47.51
N GLN A 64 22.89 -8.58 -46.65
CA GLN A 64 22.09 -7.41 -47.02
C GLN A 64 22.95 -6.33 -47.68
N GLU A 65 24.09 -5.99 -47.09
CA GLU A 65 25.03 -4.98 -47.61
C GLU A 65 25.57 -5.40 -48.97
N ALA A 66 25.88 -6.67 -49.17
CA ALA A 66 26.34 -7.17 -50.49
C ALA A 66 25.27 -7.03 -51.58
N CYS A 67 23.97 -7.14 -51.21
CA CYS A 67 22.87 -6.94 -52.18
C CYS A 67 22.51 -5.46 -52.42
N CYS A 68 22.72 -4.59 -51.42
CA CYS A 68 22.25 -3.19 -51.43
C CYS A 68 23.36 -2.18 -51.82
N TYR A 69 24.63 -2.43 -51.50
CA TYR A 69 25.72 -1.43 -51.54
C TYR A 69 27.00 -1.90 -52.31
N GLU A 70 27.00 -3.08 -52.99
CA GLU A 70 28.21 -3.49 -53.68
C GLU A 70 28.58 -2.52 -54.83
N PRO A 71 29.84 -2.04 -54.82
CA PRO A 71 30.33 -1.15 -55.89
C PRO A 71 30.50 -1.91 -57.21
N ILE A 72 30.11 -1.27 -58.30
CA ILE A 72 30.13 -1.70 -59.71
C ILE A 72 31.59 -2.05 -60.21
N ASN A 73 32.54 -2.35 -59.34
CA ASN A 73 33.91 -2.66 -59.65
C ASN A 73 34.26 -4.11 -59.34
N GLN A 74 33.62 -5.07 -59.98
CA GLN A 74 34.14 -6.43 -60.02
C GLN A 74 34.90 -6.69 -61.30
N LYS A 75 36.15 -7.10 -61.15
CA LYS A 75 36.99 -7.62 -62.24
C LYS A 75 36.30 -8.83 -62.86
N ALA A 76 35.96 -8.73 -64.13
CA ALA A 76 35.39 -9.78 -64.93
C ALA A 76 36.17 -11.07 -64.79
N GLY A 77 35.56 -12.10 -64.23
CA GLY A 77 36.23 -13.40 -64.12
C GLY A 77 35.52 -14.56 -63.45
N LYS A 78 34.34 -14.41 -62.88
CA LYS A 78 33.48 -15.52 -62.45
C LYS A 78 32.04 -15.15 -62.66
N GLN A 79 31.24 -16.04 -63.22
CA GLN A 79 29.77 -15.98 -63.20
C GLN A 79 29.30 -16.19 -61.76
N ASP A 80 29.45 -15.16 -60.91
CA ASP A 80 28.73 -15.12 -59.67
C ASP A 80 27.35 -14.54 -59.95
N GLU A 81 26.30 -15.19 -59.41
CA GLU A 81 24.93 -14.74 -59.51
C GLU A 81 24.87 -13.31 -58.85
N GLU A 82 24.50 -12.27 -59.63
CA GLU A 82 24.29 -10.94 -59.10
C GLU A 82 22.89 -10.89 -58.49
N PHE A 83 22.80 -10.45 -57.23
CA PHE A 83 21.55 -10.32 -56.50
C PHE A 83 21.29 -8.86 -56.15
N GLU A 84 20.05 -8.44 -56.37
CA GLU A 84 19.60 -7.10 -56.02
C GLU A 84 18.94 -7.05 -54.63
N GLU A 85 18.71 -5.83 -54.11
CA GLU A 85 18.04 -5.61 -52.80
C GLU A 85 16.68 -6.34 -52.77
N GLU A 86 15.95 -6.35 -53.87
CA GLU A 86 14.63 -7.00 -53.94
C GLU A 86 14.75 -8.51 -53.76
N ASP A 87 15.77 -9.17 -54.28
CA ASP A 87 16.03 -10.58 -54.07
C ASP A 87 16.27 -10.92 -52.58
N PHE A 88 17.08 -10.09 -51.93
CA PHE A 88 17.30 -10.22 -50.48
C PHE A 88 15.99 -10.05 -49.69
N ASN A 89 15.22 -9.00 -49.99
CA ASN A 89 13.96 -8.71 -49.31
C ASN A 89 12.95 -9.87 -49.52
N ASN A 90 12.87 -10.46 -50.72
CA ASN A 90 12.00 -11.59 -51.02
C ASN A 90 12.41 -12.84 -50.23
N GLU A 91 13.70 -13.19 -50.16
CA GLU A 91 14.18 -14.36 -49.40
C GLU A 91 14.00 -14.15 -47.89
N PHE A 92 14.22 -12.93 -47.39
CA PHE A 92 13.99 -12.60 -45.99
C PHE A 92 12.49 -12.75 -45.60
N VAL A 93 11.59 -12.19 -46.36
CA VAL A 93 10.15 -12.30 -46.14
C VAL A 93 9.72 -13.77 -46.23
N ARG A 94 10.22 -14.52 -47.22
CA ARG A 94 9.92 -15.95 -47.39
C ARG A 94 10.35 -16.77 -46.18
N CYS A 95 11.55 -16.55 -45.64
CA CYS A 95 12.03 -17.19 -44.43
C CYS A 95 11.18 -16.86 -43.21
N THR A 96 10.74 -15.60 -43.10
CA THR A 96 9.86 -15.14 -42.02
C THR A 96 8.49 -15.77 -42.08
N LEU A 97 7.89 -15.88 -43.27
CA LEU A 97 6.57 -16.48 -43.46
C LEU A 97 6.54 -18.00 -43.15
N ARG A 98 7.66 -18.71 -43.25
CA ARG A 98 7.78 -20.11 -42.84
C ARG A 98 7.55 -20.33 -41.34
N MET A 99 7.64 -19.26 -40.52
CA MET A 99 7.38 -19.32 -39.10
C MET A 99 5.90 -19.21 -38.70
N MET A 100 5.02 -18.85 -39.65
CA MET A 100 3.58 -18.66 -39.38
C MET A 100 2.89 -19.92 -38.82
N PRO A 101 3.15 -21.16 -39.28
CA PRO A 101 2.50 -22.36 -38.76
C PRO A 101 3.08 -22.83 -37.39
N VAL A 102 4.16 -22.22 -36.89
CA VAL A 102 4.84 -22.64 -35.66
C VAL A 102 3.99 -22.27 -34.45
N LYS A 103 3.62 -23.27 -33.64
CA LYS A 103 2.75 -23.09 -32.45
C LYS A 103 3.41 -22.26 -31.38
N LYS A 104 2.60 -21.61 -30.50
CA LYS A 104 3.07 -20.86 -29.34
C LYS A 104 3.99 -21.70 -28.43
N SER A 105 3.71 -23.00 -28.27
CA SER A 105 4.50 -23.90 -27.43
C SER A 105 5.92 -24.17 -27.93
N GLU A 106 6.21 -23.85 -29.18
CA GLU A 106 7.51 -24.10 -29.79
C GLU A 106 8.45 -22.87 -29.63
N SER A 107 9.41 -22.97 -28.75
CA SER A 107 10.36 -21.91 -28.43
C SER A 107 11.25 -21.45 -29.61
N ALA A 108 11.35 -22.27 -30.65
CA ALA A 108 12.02 -21.89 -31.89
C ALA A 108 11.38 -20.64 -32.53
N GLY A 109 10.02 -20.58 -32.52
CA GLY A 109 9.28 -19.43 -33.04
C GLY A 109 9.63 -18.14 -32.29
N ASP A 110 9.67 -18.18 -30.97
CA ASP A 110 9.98 -17.02 -30.15
C ASP A 110 11.43 -16.54 -30.32
N ARG A 111 12.35 -17.50 -30.52
CA ARG A 111 13.75 -17.15 -30.84
C ARG A 111 13.87 -16.42 -32.17
N VAL A 112 13.19 -16.91 -33.22
CA VAL A 112 13.22 -16.23 -34.54
C VAL A 112 12.59 -14.85 -34.47
N VAL A 113 11.44 -14.70 -33.78
CA VAL A 113 10.78 -13.37 -33.60
C VAL A 113 11.74 -12.39 -32.92
N ARG A 114 12.41 -12.82 -31.86
CA ARG A 114 13.43 -11.99 -31.18
C ARG A 114 14.61 -11.67 -32.10
N PHE A 115 15.07 -12.63 -32.89
CA PHE A 115 16.14 -12.43 -33.86
C PHE A 115 15.77 -11.38 -34.91
N LEU A 116 14.52 -11.44 -35.46
CA LEU A 116 14.02 -10.46 -36.42
C LEU A 116 14.08 -9.03 -35.86
N GLY A 117 13.54 -8.82 -34.67
CA GLY A 117 13.59 -7.50 -34.03
C GLY A 117 15.02 -7.01 -33.81
N THR A 118 15.91 -7.88 -33.29
CA THR A 118 17.33 -7.54 -33.07
C THR A 118 18.06 -7.21 -34.38
N PHE A 119 17.75 -7.93 -35.48
CA PHE A 119 18.34 -7.67 -36.77
C PHE A 119 17.90 -6.33 -37.34
N LEU A 120 16.59 -6.07 -37.36
CA LEU A 120 16.03 -4.81 -37.91
C LEU A 120 16.52 -3.60 -37.13
N ASN A 121 16.57 -3.68 -35.81
CA ASN A 121 17.13 -2.61 -34.97
C ASN A 121 18.60 -2.33 -35.32
N ALA A 122 19.44 -3.37 -35.29
CA ALA A 122 20.88 -3.21 -35.59
C ALA A 122 21.17 -2.76 -37.02
N ALA A 123 20.33 -3.16 -37.99
CA ALA A 123 20.45 -2.76 -39.38
C ALA A 123 20.02 -1.29 -39.57
N SER A 124 18.90 -0.86 -38.91
CA SER A 124 18.43 0.50 -38.94
C SER A 124 19.43 1.47 -38.31
N GLN A 125 20.01 1.11 -37.16
CA GLN A 125 21.06 1.93 -36.52
C GLN A 125 22.27 2.13 -37.43
N LYS A 126 22.73 1.06 -38.12
CA LYS A 126 23.82 1.18 -39.08
C LYS A 126 23.48 2.02 -40.30
N ASP A 127 22.25 1.90 -40.80
CA ASP A 127 21.82 2.72 -41.93
C ASP A 127 21.78 4.21 -41.51
N ASN A 128 21.32 4.50 -40.29
CA ASN A 128 21.30 5.88 -39.76
C ASN A 128 22.72 6.43 -39.50
N GLU A 129 23.66 5.60 -39.07
CA GLU A 129 25.09 5.99 -38.93
C GLU A 129 25.67 6.41 -40.29
N LEU A 130 25.37 5.68 -41.36
CA LEU A 130 25.85 6.00 -42.71
C LEU A 130 25.23 7.30 -43.27
N LEU A 131 23.99 7.60 -42.90
CA LEU A 131 23.31 8.84 -43.33
C LEU A 131 23.81 10.07 -42.56
N SER A 132 24.19 9.93 -41.29
CA SER A 132 24.71 11.03 -40.47
C SER A 132 26.12 11.49 -40.91
N GLU A 133 26.86 10.69 -41.70
CA GLU A 133 28.15 11.06 -42.29
C GLU A 133 28.02 11.91 -43.58
N ASP A 134 26.83 11.93 -44.22
CA ASP A 134 26.53 12.79 -45.38
C ASP A 134 25.73 14.01 -44.92
N ASP A 135 26.44 15.12 -44.64
CA ASP A 135 25.91 16.45 -44.26
C ASP A 135 25.08 17.11 -45.40
N SER A 136 23.99 16.51 -45.85
CA SER A 136 23.05 17.14 -46.77
C SER A 136 21.82 17.66 -46.00
N GLU A 137 21.62 18.99 -46.03
CA GLU A 137 20.48 19.74 -45.48
C GLU A 137 19.13 19.42 -46.17
N GLU A 138 18.82 18.17 -46.46
CA GLU A 138 17.53 17.80 -47.03
C GLU A 138 16.53 17.43 -45.92
N THR A 139 15.43 18.14 -45.85
CA THR A 139 14.31 18.06 -44.90
C THR A 139 13.48 16.76 -44.97
N SER A 140 13.82 15.82 -45.83
CA SER A 140 13.15 14.52 -45.95
C SER A 140 14.08 13.37 -45.47
N VAL A 141 13.61 12.56 -44.52
CA VAL A 141 14.34 11.38 -44.06
C VAL A 141 14.51 10.42 -45.23
N PRO A 142 15.75 10.16 -45.71
CA PRO A 142 15.97 9.29 -46.87
C PRO A 142 15.56 7.84 -46.58
N GLU A 143 14.88 7.21 -47.52
CA GLU A 143 14.51 5.81 -47.45
C GLU A 143 15.76 4.90 -47.44
N THR A 144 15.99 4.22 -46.34
CA THR A 144 17.07 3.27 -46.20
C THR A 144 16.71 1.86 -46.70
N PRO A 145 17.65 1.00 -47.07
CA PRO A 145 17.37 -0.41 -47.40
C PRO A 145 16.64 -1.15 -46.29
N THR A 146 16.95 -0.83 -45.03
CA THR A 146 16.27 -1.47 -43.87
C THR A 146 14.85 -0.94 -43.71
N SER A 147 14.56 0.34 -44.00
CA SER A 147 13.20 0.90 -43.96
C SER A 147 12.31 0.25 -45.04
N ARG A 148 12.84 0.09 -46.26
CA ARG A 148 12.13 -0.58 -47.37
C ARG A 148 11.85 -2.08 -47.05
N LEU A 149 12.83 -2.78 -46.53
CA LEU A 149 12.64 -4.18 -46.03
C LEU A 149 11.54 -4.25 -44.97
N THR A 150 11.58 -3.35 -44.00
CA THR A 150 10.59 -3.31 -42.91
C THR A 150 9.19 -3.04 -43.42
N THR A 151 9.03 -2.08 -44.32
CA THR A 151 7.76 -1.74 -44.94
C THR A 151 7.21 -2.93 -45.75
N LYS A 152 8.03 -3.61 -46.53
CA LYS A 152 7.67 -4.82 -47.28
C LYS A 152 7.24 -5.96 -46.34
N LEU A 153 7.98 -6.17 -45.27
CA LEU A 153 7.70 -7.22 -44.28
C LEU A 153 6.38 -6.95 -43.57
N LEU A 154 6.19 -5.74 -43.00
CA LEU A 154 4.98 -5.36 -42.28
C LEU A 154 3.76 -5.34 -43.17
N SER A 155 3.86 -4.84 -44.40
CA SER A 155 2.78 -4.89 -45.40
C SER A 155 2.35 -6.32 -45.71
N THR A 156 3.30 -7.26 -45.75
CA THR A 156 3.02 -8.69 -45.95
C THR A 156 2.36 -9.34 -44.72
N LEU A 157 2.72 -8.88 -43.50
CA LEU A 157 2.16 -9.38 -42.22
C LEU A 157 0.74 -8.87 -41.95
N LEU A 158 0.40 -7.66 -42.38
CA LEU A 158 -0.90 -7.01 -42.11
C LEU A 158 -2.12 -7.86 -42.48
N PRO A 159 -2.21 -8.46 -43.70
CA PRO A 159 -3.33 -9.36 -44.06
C PRO A 159 -3.41 -10.60 -43.16
N LEU A 160 -2.26 -11.11 -42.71
CA LEU A 160 -2.17 -12.30 -41.86
C LEU A 160 -2.74 -12.11 -40.47
N LEU A 161 -2.80 -10.86 -39.98
CA LEU A 161 -3.46 -10.52 -38.72
C LEU A 161 -4.95 -10.87 -38.72
N GLN A 162 -5.60 -10.93 -39.88
CA GLN A 162 -7.05 -11.17 -40.03
C GLN A 162 -7.41 -12.61 -40.44
N VAL A 163 -6.43 -13.50 -40.61
CA VAL A 163 -6.65 -14.89 -41.04
C VAL A 163 -7.43 -15.67 -39.98
N LYS A 164 -8.26 -16.63 -40.42
CA LYS A 164 -9.09 -17.47 -39.51
C LYS A 164 -8.26 -18.38 -38.60
N ASP A 165 -7.09 -18.81 -39.06
CA ASP A 165 -6.21 -19.70 -38.27
C ASP A 165 -5.60 -18.93 -37.11
N LYS A 166 -5.81 -19.44 -35.89
CA LYS A 166 -5.35 -18.82 -34.67
C LYS A 166 -3.82 -18.80 -34.51
N THR A 167 -3.13 -19.80 -35.05
CA THR A 167 -1.68 -19.92 -34.97
C THR A 167 -1.02 -18.85 -35.84
N ILE A 168 -1.52 -18.68 -37.05
CA ILE A 168 -1.07 -17.68 -38.00
C ILE A 168 -1.35 -16.27 -37.43
N ARG A 169 -2.59 -16.02 -36.92
CA ARG A 169 -2.90 -14.74 -36.31
C ARG A 169 -1.94 -14.41 -35.14
N PHE A 170 -1.71 -15.43 -34.27
CA PHE A 170 -0.81 -15.24 -33.12
C PHE A 170 0.62 -14.87 -33.58
N ARG A 171 1.18 -15.65 -34.54
CA ARG A 171 2.56 -15.37 -35.00
C ARG A 171 2.66 -14.06 -35.77
N ALA A 172 1.69 -13.75 -36.61
CA ALA A 172 1.66 -12.48 -37.33
C ALA A 172 1.59 -11.30 -36.34
N THR A 173 0.66 -11.33 -35.37
CA THR A 173 0.55 -10.29 -34.35
C THR A 173 1.83 -10.20 -33.51
N GLN A 174 2.41 -11.32 -33.13
CA GLN A 174 3.65 -11.35 -32.36
C GLN A 174 4.82 -10.72 -33.12
N MET A 175 5.02 -11.09 -34.38
CA MET A 175 6.08 -10.53 -35.20
C MET A 175 5.89 -9.04 -35.41
N THR A 176 4.70 -8.61 -35.78
CA THR A 176 4.35 -7.19 -35.97
C THR A 176 4.66 -6.39 -34.70
N SER A 177 4.21 -6.84 -33.53
CA SER A 177 4.41 -6.15 -32.28
C SER A 177 5.89 -6.08 -31.86
N HIS A 178 6.64 -7.19 -32.07
CA HIS A 178 8.07 -7.18 -31.77
C HIS A 178 8.86 -6.31 -32.73
N ILE A 179 8.50 -6.25 -34.00
CA ILE A 179 9.13 -5.37 -34.98
C ILE A 179 8.90 -3.90 -34.58
N ILE A 180 7.65 -3.51 -34.32
CA ILE A 180 7.29 -2.16 -33.87
C ILE A 180 8.13 -1.76 -32.63
N ASN A 181 8.23 -2.65 -31.64
CA ASN A 181 9.00 -2.36 -30.41
C ASN A 181 10.53 -2.39 -30.58
N SER A 182 11.03 -2.79 -31.76
CA SER A 182 12.47 -2.84 -32.06
C SER A 182 12.97 -1.71 -32.93
N LEU A 183 12.09 -0.89 -33.49
CA LEU A 183 12.44 0.20 -34.41
C LEU A 183 12.31 1.54 -33.70
N ASP A 184 13.16 2.50 -34.07
CA ASP A 184 13.15 3.84 -33.49
C ASP A 184 12.07 4.73 -34.15
N SER A 185 11.83 4.56 -35.45
CA SER A 185 10.81 5.31 -36.22
C SER A 185 10.10 4.40 -37.23
N LEU A 186 8.90 4.77 -37.63
CA LEU A 186 8.07 4.10 -38.62
C LEU A 186 7.48 5.17 -39.58
N ASP A 187 7.19 4.76 -40.83
CA ASP A 187 6.45 5.57 -41.77
C ASP A 187 5.01 5.85 -41.28
N ASP A 188 4.49 7.05 -41.38
CA ASP A 188 3.19 7.49 -40.84
C ASP A 188 2.02 6.68 -41.39
N ASN A 189 2.00 6.41 -42.69
CA ASN A 189 0.94 5.61 -43.32
C ASN A 189 0.97 4.15 -42.76
N LEU A 190 2.16 3.60 -42.64
CA LEU A 190 2.34 2.24 -42.09
C LEU A 190 1.97 2.20 -40.63
N PHE A 191 2.37 3.21 -39.85
CA PHE A 191 2.01 3.40 -38.46
C PHE A 191 0.48 3.38 -38.26
N HIS A 192 -0.25 4.20 -39.04
CA HIS A 192 -1.71 4.26 -38.99
C HIS A 192 -2.36 2.91 -39.29
N HIS A 193 -1.92 2.23 -40.37
CA HIS A 193 -2.45 0.91 -40.72
C HIS A 193 -2.17 -0.15 -39.66
N LEU A 194 -0.98 -0.15 -39.07
CA LEU A 194 -0.61 -1.08 -38.00
C LEU A 194 -1.47 -0.86 -36.76
N ARG A 195 -1.64 0.40 -36.34
CA ARG A 195 -2.47 0.81 -35.22
C ARG A 195 -3.92 0.31 -35.40
N LEU A 196 -4.55 0.59 -36.53
CA LEU A 196 -5.92 0.13 -36.82
C LEU A 196 -6.06 -1.40 -36.81
N ASN A 197 -5.08 -2.14 -37.34
CA ASN A 197 -5.13 -3.59 -37.37
C ASN A 197 -4.87 -4.20 -35.99
N LEU A 198 -3.96 -3.65 -35.18
CA LEU A 198 -3.72 -4.09 -33.80
C LEU A 198 -4.93 -3.77 -32.92
N LEU A 199 -5.59 -2.62 -33.08
CA LEU A 199 -6.85 -2.30 -32.38
C LEU A 199 -7.96 -3.33 -32.63
N LYS A 200 -8.02 -3.96 -33.82
CA LYS A 200 -8.96 -5.08 -34.06
C LYS A 200 -8.55 -6.34 -33.30
N ARG A 201 -7.27 -6.53 -33.00
CA ARG A 201 -6.74 -7.74 -32.33
C ARG A 201 -6.83 -7.68 -30.81
N ILE A 202 -6.97 -6.53 -30.20
CA ILE A 202 -7.19 -6.45 -28.74
C ILE A 202 -8.50 -7.12 -28.30
N HIS A 203 -9.46 -7.30 -29.22
CA HIS A 203 -10.71 -8.02 -28.97
C HIS A 203 -10.71 -9.46 -29.56
N ASP A 204 -9.54 -10.01 -29.88
CA ASP A 204 -9.44 -11.38 -30.39
C ASP A 204 -9.92 -12.40 -29.34
N LYS A 205 -10.53 -13.49 -29.79
CA LYS A 205 -11.00 -14.59 -28.92
C LYS A 205 -9.86 -15.26 -28.16
N GLU A 206 -8.68 -15.30 -28.77
CA GLU A 206 -7.51 -15.97 -28.23
C GLU A 206 -6.68 -14.97 -27.39
N ALA A 207 -6.56 -15.21 -26.08
CA ALA A 207 -5.78 -14.36 -25.17
C ALA A 207 -4.31 -14.15 -25.60
N PRO A 208 -3.60 -15.15 -26.17
CA PRO A 208 -2.25 -14.92 -26.70
C PRO A 208 -2.17 -13.90 -27.84
N VAL A 209 -3.21 -13.78 -28.67
CA VAL A 209 -3.28 -12.77 -29.73
C VAL A 209 -3.50 -11.40 -29.12
N ARG A 210 -4.45 -11.28 -28.17
CA ARG A 210 -4.68 -10.02 -27.44
C ARG A 210 -3.41 -9.54 -26.73
N LEU A 211 -2.71 -10.46 -26.05
CA LEU A 211 -1.44 -10.16 -25.39
C LEU A 211 -0.41 -9.50 -26.31
N GLN A 212 -0.25 -10.05 -27.52
CA GLN A 212 0.69 -9.47 -28.47
C GLN A 212 0.20 -8.15 -29.04
N ALA A 213 -1.10 -8.01 -29.27
CA ALA A 213 -1.69 -6.75 -29.76
C ALA A 213 -1.50 -5.60 -28.75
N VAL A 214 -1.75 -5.82 -27.46
CA VAL A 214 -1.54 -4.80 -26.43
C VAL A 214 -0.06 -4.46 -26.26
N TYR A 215 0.84 -5.44 -26.44
CA TYR A 215 2.28 -5.21 -26.38
C TYR A 215 2.76 -4.26 -27.52
N GLY A 216 2.23 -4.44 -28.73
CA GLY A 216 2.55 -3.52 -29.85
C GLY A 216 1.89 -2.15 -29.71
N LEU A 217 0.64 -2.11 -29.24
CA LEU A 217 -0.09 -0.85 -29.05
C LEU A 217 0.43 -0.01 -27.89
N GLY A 218 1.00 -0.62 -26.85
CA GLY A 218 1.54 0.10 -25.69
C GLY A 218 2.60 1.12 -26.09
N ARG A 219 3.47 0.76 -27.05
CA ARG A 219 4.44 1.71 -27.61
C ARG A 219 3.77 2.79 -28.47
N LEU A 220 2.86 2.38 -29.35
CA LEU A 220 2.15 3.32 -30.24
C LEU A 220 1.25 4.31 -29.49
N ALA A 221 0.91 4.03 -28.26
CA ALA A 221 0.16 4.94 -27.39
C ALA A 221 1.07 6.00 -26.74
N ALA A 222 2.34 5.69 -26.50
CA ALA A 222 3.30 6.62 -25.88
C ALA A 222 3.78 7.72 -26.85
N GLU A 223 3.75 7.47 -28.17
CA GLU A 223 4.28 8.38 -29.19
C GLU A 223 3.29 9.50 -29.62
N VAL A 224 2.04 9.48 -29.14
CA VAL A 224 0.99 10.41 -29.59
C VAL A 224 0.80 11.61 -28.65
N GLU A 225 1.50 11.66 -27.53
CA GLU A 225 1.35 12.77 -26.56
C GLU A 225 1.96 14.10 -27.07
N ASP A 226 2.83 14.08 -28.08
CA ASP A 226 3.51 15.28 -28.60
C ASP A 226 2.76 16.05 -29.71
N ASP A 227 1.72 15.47 -30.34
CA ASP A 227 1.02 16.06 -31.50
C ASP A 227 -0.36 16.69 -31.17
N GLU A 228 -0.69 17.02 -29.93
CA GLU A 228 -1.98 17.55 -29.50
C GLU A 228 -2.13 19.09 -29.83
N GLN A 229 -1.96 19.51 -31.08
CA GLN A 229 -2.30 20.89 -31.45
C GLN A 229 -3.34 21.06 -32.60
N ASP A 230 -3.94 19.99 -33.09
CA ASP A 230 -5.03 20.08 -34.06
C ASP A 230 -6.40 19.77 -33.42
N GLU A 231 -7.04 20.83 -32.87
CA GLU A 231 -8.38 20.81 -32.26
C GLU A 231 -9.55 20.59 -33.24
N ASP A 232 -9.30 20.43 -34.55
CA ASP A 232 -10.34 20.48 -35.59
C ASP A 232 -10.71 19.12 -36.23
N SER A 233 -10.31 17.98 -35.69
CA SER A 233 -10.76 16.71 -36.29
C SER A 233 -11.90 16.06 -35.49
N ASP A 234 -13.11 16.07 -36.07
CA ASP A 234 -14.36 15.46 -35.57
C ASP A 234 -14.32 13.92 -35.45
N SER A 235 -13.16 13.27 -35.47
CA SER A 235 -13.05 11.83 -35.32
C SER A 235 -12.49 11.43 -33.94
N GLU A 236 -13.34 11.44 -32.92
CA GLU A 236 -13.05 10.97 -31.53
C GLU A 236 -12.42 9.56 -31.42
N ASN A 237 -12.36 8.80 -32.52
CA ASN A 237 -11.83 7.43 -32.58
C ASN A 237 -10.39 7.31 -33.10
N GLU A 238 -9.78 8.37 -33.58
CA GLU A 238 -8.47 8.32 -34.26
C GLU A 238 -7.32 8.93 -33.46
N SER A 239 -7.58 9.70 -32.39
CA SER A 239 -6.55 10.30 -31.55
C SER A 239 -5.82 9.25 -30.68
N GLY A 240 -4.59 9.55 -30.28
CA GLY A 240 -3.80 8.73 -29.36
C GLY A 240 -4.50 8.50 -28.04
N HIS A 241 -5.21 9.51 -27.55
CA HIS A 241 -6.04 9.44 -26.36
C HIS A 241 -7.10 8.31 -26.47
N GLY A 242 -7.72 8.12 -27.61
CA GLY A 242 -8.67 7.02 -27.84
C GLY A 242 -8.05 5.60 -27.74
N VAL A 243 -6.76 5.44 -28.05
CA VAL A 243 -6.04 4.17 -27.88
C VAL A 243 -5.76 3.91 -26.42
N LEU A 244 -5.27 4.91 -25.69
CA LEU A 244 -4.96 4.81 -24.27
C LEU A 244 -6.21 4.40 -23.46
N VAL A 245 -7.34 5.06 -23.69
CA VAL A 245 -8.61 4.72 -23.01
C VAL A 245 -8.99 3.26 -23.26
N LYS A 246 -8.85 2.74 -24.48
CA LYS A 246 -9.13 1.32 -24.80
C LYS A 246 -8.16 0.38 -24.11
N LEU A 247 -6.88 0.74 -24.00
CA LEU A 247 -5.89 -0.07 -23.29
C LEU A 247 -6.15 -0.09 -21.76
N LEU A 248 -6.61 1.04 -21.21
CA LEU A 248 -7.01 1.13 -19.80
C LEU A 248 -8.26 0.27 -19.51
N ASP A 249 -9.25 0.26 -20.42
CA ASP A 249 -10.41 -0.64 -20.30
C ASP A 249 -9.98 -2.12 -20.29
N ILE A 250 -9.05 -2.51 -21.16
CA ILE A 250 -8.50 -3.88 -21.19
C ILE A 250 -7.70 -4.19 -19.92
N LEU A 251 -6.92 -3.24 -19.42
CA LEU A 251 -6.19 -3.39 -18.17
C LEU A 251 -7.14 -3.71 -17.01
N GLN A 252 -8.32 -3.11 -16.99
CA GLN A 252 -9.30 -3.32 -15.94
C GLN A 252 -10.10 -4.61 -16.16
N ASN A 253 -10.53 -4.90 -17.41
CA ASN A 253 -11.62 -5.84 -17.70
C ASN A 253 -11.21 -7.10 -18.45
N ASP A 254 -9.99 -7.23 -19.01
CA ASP A 254 -9.61 -8.46 -19.75
C ASP A 254 -9.64 -9.69 -18.84
N PRO A 255 -10.30 -10.77 -19.23
CA PRO A 255 -10.38 -11.99 -18.43
C PRO A 255 -9.02 -12.70 -18.25
N ALA A 256 -8.05 -12.47 -19.16
CA ALA A 256 -6.74 -13.10 -19.09
C ALA A 256 -5.75 -12.25 -18.29
N ALA A 257 -5.30 -12.77 -17.18
CA ALA A 257 -4.33 -12.10 -16.30
C ALA A 257 -3.01 -11.75 -17.02
N GLU A 258 -2.58 -12.58 -17.98
CA GLU A 258 -1.37 -12.30 -18.77
C GLU A 258 -1.49 -10.99 -19.56
N VAL A 259 -2.67 -10.67 -20.09
CA VAL A 259 -2.94 -9.44 -20.85
C VAL A 259 -2.88 -8.24 -19.91
N ARG A 260 -3.60 -8.31 -18.77
CA ARG A 260 -3.60 -7.24 -17.76
C ARG A 260 -2.20 -6.98 -17.21
N ARG A 261 -1.44 -8.04 -16.91
CA ARG A 261 -0.06 -7.93 -16.43
C ARG A 261 0.90 -7.35 -17.47
N ASN A 262 0.70 -7.64 -18.75
CA ASN A 262 1.50 -7.05 -19.81
C ASN A 262 1.27 -5.53 -19.89
N LEU A 263 0.01 -5.09 -19.87
CA LEU A 263 -0.33 -3.67 -19.83
C LEU A 263 0.22 -2.97 -18.58
N LEU A 264 0.08 -3.60 -17.42
CA LEU A 264 0.65 -3.09 -16.17
C LEU A 264 2.14 -2.74 -16.29
N LEU A 265 2.90 -3.51 -17.06
CA LEU A 265 4.36 -3.37 -17.16
C LEU A 265 4.84 -2.56 -18.38
N ASN A 266 3.95 -2.26 -19.33
CA ASN A 266 4.34 -1.64 -20.61
C ASN A 266 3.58 -0.34 -20.92
N LEU A 267 2.57 0.03 -20.12
CA LEU A 267 1.95 1.34 -20.26
C LEU A 267 2.85 2.45 -19.69
N PRO A 268 2.81 3.67 -20.26
CA PRO A 268 3.58 4.79 -19.75
C PRO A 268 3.13 5.17 -18.31
N LEU A 269 4.09 5.62 -17.50
CA LEU A 269 3.84 6.02 -16.11
C LEU A 269 3.46 7.51 -16.03
N THR A 270 2.33 7.87 -16.62
CA THR A 270 1.79 9.23 -16.56
C THR A 270 0.84 9.41 -15.37
N LYS A 271 0.58 10.66 -14.96
CA LYS A 271 -0.36 10.96 -13.87
C LYS A 271 -1.76 10.41 -14.12
N GLU A 272 -2.20 10.38 -15.38
CA GLU A 272 -3.52 9.90 -15.80
C GLU A 272 -3.63 8.36 -15.74
N VAL A 273 -2.56 7.67 -16.09
CA VAL A 273 -2.51 6.19 -16.14
C VAL A 273 -2.26 5.58 -14.77
N LEU A 274 -1.50 6.27 -13.92
CA LEU A 274 -1.04 5.75 -12.63
C LEU A 274 -2.18 5.20 -11.72
N PRO A 275 -3.33 5.87 -11.54
CA PRO A 275 -4.42 5.34 -10.71
C PRO A 275 -4.89 3.96 -11.16
N TYR A 276 -5.06 3.74 -12.47
CA TYR A 276 -5.48 2.47 -13.06
C TYR A 276 -4.46 1.35 -12.87
N LEU A 277 -3.16 1.70 -12.91
CA LEU A 277 -2.08 0.76 -12.63
C LEU A 277 -2.07 0.36 -11.15
N LEU A 278 -2.24 1.31 -10.23
CA LEU A 278 -2.26 1.06 -8.79
C LEU A 278 -3.44 0.20 -8.34
N GLU A 279 -4.60 0.31 -9.01
CA GLU A 279 -5.74 -0.58 -8.77
C GLU A 279 -5.41 -2.06 -8.97
N ARG A 280 -4.39 -2.40 -9.75
CA ARG A 280 -3.93 -3.79 -9.93
C ARG A 280 -3.33 -4.40 -8.66
N ALA A 281 -3.11 -3.62 -7.61
CA ALA A 281 -2.83 -4.16 -6.28
C ALA A 281 -3.94 -5.11 -5.77
N ARG A 282 -5.16 -4.96 -6.29
CA ARG A 282 -6.32 -5.80 -5.97
C ARG A 282 -6.72 -6.75 -7.11
N ASP A 283 -5.84 -6.97 -8.09
CA ASP A 283 -6.11 -7.90 -9.19
C ASP A 283 -6.41 -9.31 -8.66
N LEU A 284 -7.26 -10.06 -9.39
CA LEU A 284 -7.59 -11.44 -9.04
C LEU A 284 -6.37 -12.37 -9.10
N ASP A 285 -5.43 -12.09 -10.02
CA ASP A 285 -4.22 -12.88 -10.25
C ASP A 285 -3.06 -12.43 -9.34
N GLY A 286 -2.53 -13.35 -8.50
CA GLY A 286 -1.41 -13.09 -7.61
C GLY A 286 -0.12 -12.68 -8.33
N ALA A 287 0.13 -13.21 -9.53
CA ALA A 287 1.31 -12.85 -10.30
C ALA A 287 1.23 -11.41 -10.85
N THR A 288 0.02 -10.92 -11.16
CA THR A 288 -0.22 -9.52 -11.54
C THR A 288 -0.02 -8.59 -10.35
N ARG A 289 -0.59 -8.93 -9.18
CA ARG A 289 -0.36 -8.17 -7.95
C ARG A 289 1.13 -8.12 -7.60
N ARG A 290 1.82 -9.27 -7.65
CA ARG A 290 3.27 -9.32 -7.41
C ARG A 290 4.06 -8.46 -8.40
N ALA A 291 3.66 -8.41 -9.68
CA ALA A 291 4.34 -7.61 -10.70
C ALA A 291 4.26 -6.11 -10.39
N LEU A 292 3.16 -5.64 -9.81
CA LEU A 292 3.02 -4.28 -9.32
C LEU A 292 4.12 -3.95 -8.28
N TYR A 293 4.20 -4.74 -7.20
CA TYR A 293 5.13 -4.47 -6.10
C TYR A 293 6.60 -4.71 -6.48
N ALA A 294 6.88 -5.76 -7.27
CA ALA A 294 8.24 -6.14 -7.60
C ALA A 294 8.85 -5.41 -8.80
N ARG A 295 8.04 -4.76 -9.63
CA ARG A 295 8.52 -4.16 -10.88
C ARG A 295 8.01 -2.75 -11.12
N LEU A 296 6.69 -2.52 -11.06
CA LEU A 296 6.10 -1.22 -11.37
C LEU A 296 6.50 -0.17 -10.33
N LEU A 297 6.23 -0.44 -9.05
CA LEU A 297 6.51 0.52 -7.97
C LEU A 297 8.00 0.87 -7.87
N PRO A 298 8.95 -0.07 -7.98
CA PRO A 298 10.37 0.29 -8.06
C PRO A 298 10.75 1.11 -9.30
N ALA A 299 10.04 0.93 -10.43
CA ALA A 299 10.29 1.67 -11.66
C ALA A 299 9.66 3.08 -11.65
N LEU A 300 8.71 3.35 -10.75
CA LEU A 300 8.08 4.65 -10.59
C LEU A 300 9.06 5.74 -10.12
N GLY A 301 10.20 5.35 -9.58
CA GLY A 301 11.16 6.26 -8.98
C GLY A 301 10.91 6.45 -7.50
N ASP A 302 11.01 7.68 -7.02
CA ASP A 302 10.83 8.02 -5.61
C ASP A 302 9.37 7.82 -5.18
N PHE A 303 9.17 7.04 -4.10
CA PHE A 303 7.83 6.73 -3.59
C PHE A 303 7.10 7.96 -3.02
N ARG A 304 7.83 9.05 -2.73
CA ARG A 304 7.26 10.34 -2.28
C ARG A 304 6.31 10.96 -3.31
N HIS A 305 6.41 10.58 -4.58
CA HIS A 305 5.43 10.96 -5.61
C HIS A 305 4.03 10.36 -5.41
N LEU A 306 3.92 9.28 -4.64
CA LEU A 306 2.62 8.71 -4.27
C LEU A 306 2.01 9.52 -3.12
N SER A 307 0.70 9.78 -3.16
CA SER A 307 -0.01 10.38 -2.04
C SER A 307 0.03 9.47 -0.80
N LEU A 308 -0.07 10.08 0.38
CA LEU A 308 -0.06 9.37 1.66
C LEU A 308 -1.09 8.21 1.70
N THR A 309 -2.32 8.50 1.26
CA THR A 309 -3.39 7.49 1.15
C THR A 309 -3.07 6.34 0.20
N HIS A 310 -2.33 6.59 -0.89
CA HIS A 310 -1.90 5.51 -1.78
C HIS A 310 -0.80 4.65 -1.16
N ARG A 311 0.16 5.25 -0.46
CA ARG A 311 1.23 4.53 0.25
C ARG A 311 0.64 3.58 1.29
N GLU A 312 -0.26 4.09 2.14
CA GLU A 312 -0.93 3.31 3.18
C GLU A 312 -1.77 2.16 2.56
N LYS A 313 -2.59 2.44 1.55
CA LYS A 313 -3.40 1.42 0.87
C LYS A 313 -2.55 0.34 0.21
N LEU A 314 -1.46 0.72 -0.47
CA LEU A 314 -0.55 -0.23 -1.12
C LEU A 314 0.12 -1.14 -0.08
N LEU A 315 0.63 -0.59 1.02
CA LEU A 315 1.20 -1.38 2.10
C LEU A 315 0.15 -2.32 2.71
N ARG A 316 -1.05 -1.82 3.00
CA ARG A 316 -2.15 -2.60 3.57
C ARG A 316 -2.55 -3.77 2.67
N TRP A 317 -2.75 -3.53 1.37
CA TRP A 317 -3.11 -4.57 0.43
C TRP A 317 -1.98 -5.56 0.18
N GLY A 318 -0.76 -5.09 0.11
CA GLY A 318 0.40 -5.92 -0.18
C GLY A 318 0.83 -6.80 1.00
N LEU A 319 1.02 -6.22 2.19
CA LEU A 319 1.48 -6.96 3.38
C LEU A 319 0.42 -7.91 3.95
N ARG A 320 -0.88 -7.62 3.72
CA ARG A 320 -1.98 -8.51 4.12
C ARG A 320 -2.50 -9.38 2.98
N ASP A 321 -1.76 -9.48 1.85
CA ASP A 321 -2.18 -10.32 0.73
C ASP A 321 -2.17 -11.80 1.13
N ARG A 322 -3.12 -12.56 0.57
CA ARG A 322 -3.21 -14.02 0.72
C ARG A 322 -2.02 -14.79 0.10
N ASP A 323 -1.38 -14.20 -0.93
CA ASP A 323 -0.22 -14.79 -1.62
C ASP A 323 1.08 -14.33 -0.94
N GLU A 324 1.82 -15.28 -0.39
CA GLU A 324 3.10 -15.05 0.29
C GLU A 324 4.12 -14.31 -0.59
N LYS A 325 4.14 -14.60 -1.91
CA LYS A 325 5.05 -13.93 -2.84
C LYS A 325 4.70 -12.46 -3.07
N VAL A 326 3.45 -12.08 -2.86
CA VAL A 326 3.02 -10.66 -2.89
C VAL A 326 3.45 -9.99 -1.60
N ARG A 327 3.22 -10.64 -0.44
CA ARG A 327 3.66 -10.11 0.87
C ARG A 327 5.17 -9.87 0.88
N GLU A 328 5.95 -10.86 0.47
CA GLU A 328 7.42 -10.74 0.38
C GLU A 328 7.87 -9.64 -0.61
N ALA A 329 7.21 -9.49 -1.77
CA ALA A 329 7.52 -8.44 -2.72
C ALA A 329 7.24 -7.04 -2.14
N THR A 330 6.15 -6.89 -1.36
CA THR A 330 5.79 -5.64 -0.69
C THR A 330 6.75 -5.32 0.46
N ALA A 331 7.06 -6.32 1.27
CA ALA A 331 8.04 -6.19 2.35
C ALA A 331 9.42 -5.76 1.81
N ARG A 332 9.85 -6.37 0.70
CA ARG A 332 11.10 -6.00 0.03
C ARG A 332 11.07 -4.58 -0.52
N LEU A 333 9.95 -4.14 -1.12
CA LEU A 333 9.78 -2.77 -1.59
C LEU A 333 9.99 -1.77 -0.45
N PHE A 334 9.38 -2.02 0.73
CA PHE A 334 9.48 -1.17 1.90
C PHE A 334 10.91 -1.14 2.47
N ARG A 335 11.49 -2.32 2.78
CA ARG A 335 12.77 -2.43 3.48
C ARG A 335 14.00 -2.19 2.61
N GLU A 336 13.91 -2.29 1.27
CA GLU A 336 15.04 -2.10 0.37
C GLU A 336 14.91 -0.81 -0.45
N ARG A 337 13.76 -0.56 -1.08
CA ARG A 337 13.63 0.56 -2.01
C ARG A 337 13.21 1.87 -1.33
N TRP A 338 12.15 1.84 -0.54
CA TRP A 338 11.65 3.05 0.11
C TRP A 338 12.62 3.62 1.14
N ILE A 339 13.29 2.76 1.90
CA ILE A 339 14.34 3.23 2.83
C ILE A 339 15.54 3.85 2.10
N GLU A 340 15.91 3.32 0.94
CA GLU A 340 16.99 3.89 0.13
C GLU A 340 16.58 5.23 -0.49
N ASP A 341 15.34 5.40 -0.88
CA ASP A 341 14.82 6.69 -1.36
C ASP A 341 14.87 7.76 -0.25
N CYS A 342 14.67 7.38 1.02
CA CYS A 342 14.84 8.28 2.17
C CYS A 342 16.32 8.56 2.52
N ALA A 343 17.20 7.58 2.31
CA ALA A 343 18.63 7.75 2.55
C ALA A 343 19.35 8.57 1.45
N ALA A 344 18.73 8.70 0.27
CA ALA A 344 19.27 9.50 -0.82
C ALA A 344 19.13 11.00 -0.50
N LEU A 345 20.23 11.74 -0.63
CA LEU A 345 20.20 13.20 -0.50
C LEU A 345 19.22 13.81 -1.51
N PRO A 346 18.46 14.86 -1.13
CA PRO A 346 17.62 15.59 -2.08
C PRO A 346 18.43 16.04 -3.30
N ALA A 347 17.83 15.93 -4.49
CA ALA A 347 18.50 16.26 -5.76
C ALA A 347 19.07 17.69 -5.79
N ASP A 348 18.46 18.62 -5.03
CA ASP A 348 18.91 20.01 -4.92
C ASP A 348 20.25 20.16 -4.16
N GLN A 349 20.57 19.24 -3.24
CA GLN A 349 21.85 19.23 -2.54
C GLN A 349 22.94 18.42 -3.28
N ALA A 350 22.55 17.50 -4.16
CA ALA A 350 23.47 16.77 -5.01
C ALA A 350 24.06 17.64 -6.13
N ALA A 351 23.36 18.70 -6.57
CA ALA A 351 23.81 19.64 -7.59
C ALA A 351 24.91 20.60 -7.11
N GLU A 352 25.05 20.84 -5.80
CA GLU A 352 26.08 21.73 -5.24
C GLU A 352 27.46 21.06 -5.08
N ASN A 353 27.54 19.72 -5.25
CA ASN A 353 28.77 18.92 -5.12
C ASN A 353 29.38 18.49 -6.47
N GLU A 354 29.17 19.27 -7.56
CA GLU A 354 29.83 19.06 -8.83
C GLU A 354 31.33 19.45 -8.79
N ASP A 355 32.13 18.65 -8.08
CA ASP A 355 33.55 18.45 -8.39
C ASP A 355 33.80 16.98 -8.72
N GLY A 356 33.63 16.69 -10.03
CA GLY A 356 34.43 15.73 -10.77
C GLY A 356 34.55 14.28 -10.29
N ALA A 357 33.52 13.64 -9.75
CA ALA A 357 33.49 12.19 -9.65
C ALA A 357 32.20 11.67 -10.32
N GLN A 358 32.38 11.04 -11.48
CA GLN A 358 31.34 10.21 -12.09
C GLN A 358 30.78 9.27 -11.02
N ALA A 359 29.55 9.55 -10.57
CA ALA A 359 28.80 8.65 -9.72
C ALA A 359 28.56 7.36 -10.53
N GLN A 360 29.51 6.44 -10.43
CA GLN A 360 29.28 5.05 -10.77
C GLN A 360 28.10 4.63 -9.88
N GLN A 361 26.99 4.25 -10.49
CA GLN A 361 25.89 3.52 -9.84
C GLN A 361 26.47 2.21 -9.28
N ASN A 362 27.11 2.31 -8.13
CA ASN A 362 27.38 1.15 -7.32
C ASN A 362 26.03 0.71 -6.72
N ASN A 363 25.58 -0.48 -7.08
CA ASN A 363 24.49 -1.23 -6.47
C ASN A 363 24.82 -1.64 -5.01
N GLN A 364 25.47 -0.79 -4.23
CA GLN A 364 25.63 -0.97 -2.80
C GLN A 364 24.48 -0.25 -2.10
N ALA A 365 23.77 -0.97 -1.24
CA ALA A 365 22.77 -0.40 -0.36
C ALA A 365 23.42 0.74 0.46
N ALA A 366 22.68 1.83 0.68
CA ALA A 366 23.14 2.93 1.53
C ALA A 366 23.43 2.40 2.95
N ASP A 367 24.42 2.99 3.61
CA ASP A 367 24.68 2.69 5.01
C ASP A 367 23.46 2.98 5.88
N PRO A 368 23.21 2.19 6.94
CA PRO A 368 22.06 2.39 7.82
C PRO A 368 22.06 3.81 8.42
N SER A 369 20.91 4.48 8.36
CA SER A 369 20.69 5.82 8.91
C SER A 369 19.39 5.86 9.72
N LEU A 370 19.46 6.40 10.94
CA LEU A 370 18.26 6.60 11.77
C LEU A 370 17.36 7.67 11.14
N ASP A 371 17.94 8.75 10.62
CA ASP A 371 17.17 9.85 10.00
C ASP A 371 16.37 9.35 8.79
N ALA A 372 16.96 8.49 7.95
CA ALA A 372 16.24 7.87 6.83
C ALA A 372 15.08 6.99 7.31
N LEU A 373 15.26 6.28 8.43
CA LEU A 373 14.19 5.45 9.00
C LEU A 373 13.06 6.31 9.57
N LEU A 374 13.39 7.41 10.24
CA LEU A 374 12.39 8.35 10.77
C LEU A 374 11.62 9.04 9.64
N GLU A 375 12.32 9.49 8.59
CA GLU A 375 11.65 10.05 7.40
C GLU A 375 10.72 9.01 6.76
N LEU A 376 11.14 7.76 6.63
CA LEU A 376 10.29 6.70 6.08
C LEU A 376 9.00 6.54 6.90
N LEU A 377 9.09 6.57 8.22
CA LEU A 377 7.95 6.44 9.13
C LEU A 377 7.01 7.64 9.05
N GLU A 378 7.54 8.85 9.00
CA GLU A 378 6.76 10.06 8.75
C GLU A 378 5.98 9.96 7.43
N ARG A 379 6.65 9.49 6.37
CA ARG A 379 6.06 9.34 5.03
C ARG A 379 5.00 8.25 4.89
N ILE A 380 4.84 7.36 5.86
CA ILE A 380 3.76 6.36 5.90
C ILE A 380 2.66 6.68 6.92
N ASP A 381 2.72 7.84 7.57
CA ASP A 381 1.74 8.31 8.54
C ASP A 381 1.51 7.32 9.69
N ILE A 382 2.49 7.21 10.56
CA ILE A 382 2.41 6.30 11.71
C ILE A 382 1.32 6.69 12.70
N ILE A 383 0.91 7.94 12.76
CA ILE A 383 -0.14 8.42 13.66
C ILE A 383 -1.44 7.67 13.36
N ASN A 384 -1.81 7.53 12.09
CA ASN A 384 -3.01 6.81 11.66
C ASN A 384 -2.78 5.31 11.36
N SER A 385 -1.54 4.87 11.17
CA SER A 385 -1.20 3.50 10.75
C SER A 385 -0.41 2.69 11.78
N GLY A 386 0.05 3.29 12.87
CA GLY A 386 0.95 2.71 13.87
C GLY A 386 0.26 2.03 15.06
N GLY A 387 -1.07 2.14 15.20
CA GLY A 387 -1.83 1.53 16.28
C GLY A 387 -1.72 0.01 16.33
N GLU A 388 -2.38 -0.63 17.28
CA GLU A 388 -2.37 -2.08 17.47
C GLU A 388 -2.84 -2.81 16.19
N ASN A 389 -2.04 -3.76 15.71
CA ASN A 389 -2.23 -4.42 14.42
C ASN A 389 -2.26 -3.47 13.21
N GLY A 390 -1.72 -2.27 13.35
CA GLY A 390 -1.59 -1.29 12.28
C GLY A 390 -0.68 -1.78 11.14
N ILE A 391 -0.82 -1.15 9.97
CA ILE A 391 -0.02 -1.58 8.81
C ILE A 391 1.46 -1.21 8.97
N ALA A 392 1.76 -0.11 9.65
CA ALA A 392 3.13 0.31 9.94
C ALA A 392 3.85 -0.71 10.84
N GLN A 393 3.15 -1.28 11.83
CA GLN A 393 3.71 -2.33 12.69
C GLN A 393 4.08 -3.59 11.89
N ILE A 394 3.19 -4.04 10.99
CA ILE A 394 3.47 -5.18 10.12
C ILE A 394 4.65 -4.88 9.19
N ALA A 395 4.73 -3.66 8.64
CA ALA A 395 5.83 -3.24 7.79
C ALA A 395 7.16 -3.24 8.54
N MET A 396 7.18 -2.71 9.78
CA MET A 396 8.38 -2.68 10.62
C MET A 396 8.80 -4.07 11.10
N LYS A 397 7.87 -4.98 11.38
CA LYS A 397 8.22 -6.39 11.65
C LYS A 397 9.05 -6.95 10.49
N HIS A 398 8.57 -6.84 9.26
CA HIS A 398 9.31 -7.31 8.08
C HIS A 398 10.57 -6.51 7.78
N PHE A 399 10.65 -5.26 8.22
CA PHE A 399 11.85 -4.45 8.13
C PHE A 399 12.98 -5.04 9.02
N TRP A 400 12.72 -5.26 10.32
CA TRP A 400 13.68 -5.82 11.25
C TRP A 400 14.12 -7.24 10.86
N GLU A 401 13.21 -8.09 10.39
CA GLU A 401 13.52 -9.42 9.87
C GLU A 401 14.49 -9.39 8.67
N GLY A 402 14.33 -8.42 7.79
CA GLY A 402 15.05 -8.34 6.52
C GLY A 402 16.27 -7.41 6.52
N ARG A 403 16.50 -6.60 7.57
CA ARG A 403 17.58 -5.61 7.68
C ARG A 403 18.39 -5.78 8.98
N PRO A 404 19.14 -6.88 9.13
CA PRO A 404 19.98 -7.10 10.31
C PRO A 404 21.05 -6.02 10.51
N ASP A 405 21.44 -5.32 9.46
CA ASP A 405 22.33 -4.16 9.50
C ASP A 405 21.72 -3.00 10.33
N TYR A 406 20.44 -2.70 10.15
CA TYR A 406 19.72 -1.73 10.97
C TYR A 406 19.52 -2.21 12.41
N VAL A 407 19.28 -3.51 12.62
CA VAL A 407 19.17 -4.09 13.97
C VAL A 407 20.47 -3.87 14.77
N ASP A 408 21.62 -4.00 14.14
CA ASP A 408 22.91 -3.74 14.77
C ASP A 408 23.21 -2.24 14.92
N TYR A 409 22.78 -1.41 13.96
CA TYR A 409 23.08 0.03 13.92
C TYR A 409 22.28 0.82 14.96
N VAL A 410 20.95 0.62 15.03
CA VAL A 410 20.07 1.42 15.91
C VAL A 410 20.47 1.24 17.36
N SER A 411 20.54 2.35 18.10
CA SER A 411 20.83 2.41 19.54
C SER A 411 19.94 3.45 20.22
N PHE A 412 19.67 3.24 21.52
CA PHE A 412 18.75 4.07 22.28
C PHE A 412 19.48 4.71 23.49
N PRO A 413 20.44 5.64 23.28
CA PRO A 413 21.13 6.35 24.35
C PRO A 413 20.15 7.23 25.13
N ASP A 414 20.61 7.81 26.25
CA ASP A 414 19.76 8.68 27.10
C ASP A 414 19.19 9.87 26.31
N SER A 415 20.00 10.46 25.44
CA SER A 415 19.58 11.57 24.56
C SER A 415 18.44 11.20 23.60
N PHE A 416 18.32 9.92 23.21
CA PHE A 416 17.21 9.44 22.37
C PHE A 416 15.85 9.64 23.07
N TRP A 417 15.82 9.46 24.40
CA TRP A 417 14.60 9.53 25.17
C TRP A 417 14.23 10.96 25.60
N GLU A 418 15.13 11.94 25.51
CA GLU A 418 14.90 13.31 26.01
C GLU A 418 13.80 14.03 25.23
N ASP A 419 13.86 13.94 23.90
CA ASP A 419 12.91 14.58 22.98
C ASP A 419 12.27 13.52 22.06
N LEU A 420 11.37 12.72 22.62
CA LEU A 420 10.66 11.70 21.87
C LEU A 420 9.67 12.30 20.89
N THR A 421 9.82 11.90 19.61
CA THR A 421 8.80 12.09 18.59
C THR A 421 7.98 10.80 18.42
N PRO A 422 6.80 10.84 17.77
CA PRO A 422 6.03 9.66 17.46
C PRO A 422 6.83 8.59 16.73
N GLU A 423 7.68 8.98 15.75
CA GLU A 423 8.53 8.08 14.98
C GLU A 423 9.60 7.41 15.85
N LEU A 424 10.27 8.16 16.73
CA LEU A 424 11.26 7.63 17.66
C LEU A 424 10.63 6.60 18.61
N ALA A 425 9.47 6.93 19.19
CA ALA A 425 8.74 6.02 20.08
C ALA A 425 8.32 4.75 19.35
N PHE A 426 7.86 4.87 18.09
CA PHE A 426 7.46 3.76 17.26
C PHE A 426 8.64 2.87 16.85
N VAL A 427 9.81 3.45 16.53
CA VAL A 427 11.05 2.69 16.29
C VAL A 427 11.45 1.89 17.53
N ALA A 428 11.46 2.53 18.70
CA ALA A 428 11.81 1.87 19.98
C ALA A 428 10.87 0.70 20.27
N ARG A 429 9.54 0.91 20.13
CA ARG A 429 8.54 -0.13 20.33
C ARG A 429 8.70 -1.29 19.36
N THR A 430 8.77 -1.02 18.06
CA THR A 430 8.85 -2.10 17.05
C THR A 430 10.16 -2.88 17.14
N PHE A 431 11.26 -2.23 17.53
CA PHE A 431 12.51 -2.90 17.85
C PHE A 431 12.40 -3.78 19.09
N ASN A 432 11.78 -3.28 20.15
CA ASN A 432 11.51 -4.04 21.37
C ASN A 432 10.65 -5.28 21.09
N ASP A 433 9.54 -5.10 20.33
CA ASP A 433 8.65 -6.20 19.95
C ASP A 433 9.38 -7.25 19.10
N PHE A 434 10.24 -6.80 18.18
CA PHE A 434 11.07 -7.70 17.40
C PHE A 434 12.01 -8.52 18.28
N CYS A 435 12.72 -7.90 19.20
CA CYS A 435 13.70 -8.59 20.04
C CYS A 435 13.07 -9.51 21.07
N ARG A 436 11.92 -9.14 21.65
CA ARG A 436 11.30 -9.90 22.74
C ARG A 436 10.32 -10.97 22.28
N THR A 437 9.63 -10.75 21.16
CA THR A 437 8.54 -11.60 20.68
C THR A 437 8.79 -12.11 19.26
N SER A 438 8.50 -11.31 18.25
CA SER A 438 8.41 -11.73 16.85
C SER A 438 9.70 -12.34 16.30
N GLY A 439 10.85 -11.77 16.60
CA GLY A 439 12.13 -12.31 16.14
C GLY A 439 12.49 -13.67 16.72
N LYS A 440 12.03 -13.96 17.96
CA LYS A 440 12.21 -15.27 18.60
C LYS A 440 11.29 -16.32 17.99
N GLU A 441 10.03 -15.96 17.73
CA GLU A 441 9.04 -16.85 17.11
C GLU A 441 9.44 -17.23 15.68
N ASP A 442 9.92 -16.25 14.89
CA ASP A 442 10.32 -16.45 13.50
C ASP A 442 11.74 -17.02 13.33
N GLY A 443 12.46 -17.25 14.43
CA GLY A 443 13.78 -17.92 14.44
C GLY A 443 14.88 -17.06 13.83
N TYR A 444 14.93 -15.77 14.18
CA TYR A 444 15.98 -14.86 13.75
C TYR A 444 17.40 -15.40 13.94
N THR A 445 18.20 -15.36 12.88
CA THR A 445 19.57 -15.87 12.81
C THR A 445 20.60 -14.79 12.51
N GLY A 446 20.37 -13.58 12.97
CA GLY A 446 21.31 -12.45 12.81
C GLY A 446 22.62 -12.64 13.55
N PRO A 447 23.57 -11.69 13.40
CA PRO A 447 24.92 -11.79 13.93
C PRO A 447 24.97 -11.79 15.47
N ARG A 448 23.98 -11.19 16.13
CA ARG A 448 23.86 -11.13 17.60
C ARG A 448 22.59 -11.81 18.08
N ALA A 449 22.65 -12.41 19.28
CA ALA A 449 21.47 -12.96 19.92
C ALA A 449 20.50 -11.82 20.36
N LEU A 450 19.21 -12.03 20.19
CA LEU A 450 18.19 -11.01 20.51
C LEU A 450 18.19 -10.61 21.99
N ASP A 451 18.44 -11.56 22.90
CA ASP A 451 18.51 -11.27 24.35
C ASP A 451 19.66 -10.32 24.67
N VAL A 452 20.83 -10.48 24.01
CA VAL A 452 21.98 -9.56 24.17
C VAL A 452 21.64 -8.15 23.66
N LEU A 453 20.90 -8.06 22.55
CA LEU A 453 20.46 -6.76 22.01
C LEU A 453 19.49 -6.05 22.97
N VAL A 454 18.60 -6.79 23.63
CA VAL A 454 17.70 -6.24 24.65
C VAL A 454 18.50 -5.65 25.81
N GLU A 455 19.47 -6.41 26.34
CA GLU A 455 20.27 -5.98 27.50
C GLU A 455 21.18 -4.81 27.17
N GLU A 456 21.75 -4.76 25.96
CA GLU A 456 22.70 -3.69 25.58
C GLU A 456 22.00 -2.39 25.12
N LYS A 457 20.84 -2.48 24.48
CA LYS A 457 20.23 -1.34 23.76
C LYS A 457 18.99 -0.76 24.43
N LEU A 458 18.17 -1.60 25.07
CA LEU A 458 16.91 -1.16 25.65
C LEU A 458 17.05 -0.80 27.15
N PRO A 459 16.25 0.14 27.67
CA PRO A 459 16.30 0.50 29.07
C PRO A 459 15.75 -0.62 29.95
N GLU A 460 16.34 -0.76 31.16
CA GLU A 460 15.80 -1.63 32.22
C GLU A 460 14.45 -1.10 32.71
N VAL A 461 13.63 -1.98 33.30
CA VAL A 461 12.26 -1.69 33.75
C VAL A 461 12.19 -0.46 34.66
N THR A 462 13.12 -0.31 35.62
CA THR A 462 13.14 0.82 36.54
C THR A 462 13.39 2.14 35.81
N LYS A 463 14.41 2.18 34.93
CA LYS A 463 14.72 3.36 34.12
C LYS A 463 13.57 3.70 33.19
N PHE A 464 13.02 2.69 32.52
CA PHE A 464 11.87 2.86 31.65
C PHE A 464 10.65 3.42 32.37
N GLY A 465 10.38 2.99 33.62
CA GLY A 465 9.31 3.54 34.43
C GLY A 465 9.45 5.07 34.66
N PHE A 466 10.66 5.59 34.84
CA PHE A 466 10.87 7.04 34.97
C PHE A 466 10.68 7.77 33.62
N LEU A 467 11.08 7.13 32.51
CA LEU A 467 10.85 7.71 31.18
C LEU A 467 9.36 7.78 30.84
N LEU A 468 8.62 6.70 31.11
CA LEU A 468 7.17 6.64 30.91
C LEU A 468 6.42 7.65 31.79
N GLU A 469 6.81 7.78 33.08
CA GLU A 469 6.25 8.79 34.00
C GLU A 469 6.38 10.21 33.43
N ARG A 470 7.54 10.54 32.88
CA ARG A 470 7.78 11.84 32.27
C ARG A 470 6.87 12.09 31.07
N GLU A 471 6.74 11.12 30.17
CA GLU A 471 5.90 11.28 28.98
C GLU A 471 4.40 11.27 29.32
N LEU A 472 3.97 10.51 30.34
CA LEU A 472 2.59 10.58 30.88
C LEU A 472 2.30 11.99 31.43
N ASN A 473 3.23 12.58 32.19
CA ASN A 473 3.04 13.93 32.73
C ASN A 473 2.95 14.96 31.60
N LYS A 474 3.81 14.87 30.58
CA LYS A 474 3.72 15.73 29.39
C LYS A 474 2.37 15.58 28.68
N LEU A 475 1.88 14.34 28.49
CA LEU A 475 0.59 14.09 27.87
C LEU A 475 -0.55 14.79 28.62
N ILE A 476 -0.60 14.63 29.94
CA ILE A 476 -1.65 15.23 30.77
C ILE A 476 -1.55 16.77 30.74
N GLU A 477 -0.34 17.32 30.74
CA GLU A 477 -0.12 18.76 30.62
C GLU A 477 -0.64 19.28 29.27
N THR A 478 -0.27 18.63 28.16
CA THR A 478 -0.74 18.99 26.82
C THR A 478 -2.26 18.88 26.68
N ILE A 479 -2.89 17.82 27.23
CA ILE A 479 -4.37 17.69 27.23
C ILE A 479 -5.04 18.83 27.99
N ARG A 480 -4.48 19.25 29.13
CA ARG A 480 -5.01 20.37 29.92
C ARG A 480 -4.85 21.71 29.19
N GLU A 481 -3.74 21.89 28.49
CA GLU A 481 -3.49 23.07 27.66
C GLU A 481 -4.47 23.11 26.49
N ALA A 482 -4.65 22.02 25.74
CA ALA A 482 -5.60 21.91 24.64
C ALA A 482 -7.04 22.19 25.09
N ALA A 483 -7.44 21.73 26.28
CA ALA A 483 -8.76 22.01 26.85
C ALA A 483 -8.98 23.50 27.15
N THR A 484 -7.91 24.28 27.37
CA THR A 484 -8.00 25.72 27.69
C THR A 484 -7.89 26.62 26.47
N GLU A 485 -7.09 26.27 25.47
CA GLU A 485 -6.74 27.13 24.34
C GLU A 485 -7.65 26.99 23.12
N GLN A 486 -8.35 25.87 22.94
CA GLN A 486 -9.21 25.57 21.79
C GLN A 486 -8.52 25.82 20.43
N ASP A 487 -7.24 25.48 20.33
CA ASP A 487 -6.43 25.63 19.12
C ASP A 487 -6.22 24.28 18.45
N GLU A 488 -6.32 24.23 17.10
CA GLU A 488 -6.09 23.01 16.32
C GLU A 488 -4.67 22.46 16.48
N GLU A 489 -3.64 23.33 16.66
CA GLU A 489 -2.26 22.89 16.90
C GLU A 489 -2.12 22.15 18.24
N ALA A 490 -2.79 22.61 19.31
CA ALA A 490 -2.78 21.95 20.61
C ALA A 490 -3.47 20.57 20.57
N ASP A 491 -4.51 20.43 19.76
CA ASP A 491 -5.17 19.14 19.54
C ASP A 491 -4.26 18.16 18.78
N GLU A 492 -3.50 18.61 17.77
CA GLU A 492 -2.53 17.77 17.05
C GLU A 492 -1.38 17.32 17.97
N ASP A 493 -0.84 18.21 18.79
CA ASP A 493 0.20 17.88 19.76
C ASP A 493 -0.28 16.86 20.80
N SER A 494 -1.52 16.97 21.24
CA SER A 494 -2.15 16.02 22.14
C SER A 494 -2.21 14.60 21.51
N VAL A 495 -2.64 14.47 20.26
CA VAL A 495 -2.68 13.19 19.53
C VAL A 495 -1.27 12.59 19.36
N GLN A 496 -0.28 13.41 19.06
CA GLN A 496 1.11 12.95 18.96
C GLN A 496 1.65 12.44 20.30
N ARG A 497 1.38 13.15 21.40
CA ARG A 497 1.78 12.75 22.76
C ARG A 497 1.06 11.48 23.20
N GLU A 498 -0.24 11.35 22.89
CA GLU A 498 -0.99 10.12 23.15
C GLU A 498 -0.34 8.93 22.46
N LEU A 499 0.00 9.04 21.16
CA LEU A 499 0.67 7.97 20.43
C LEU A 499 2.02 7.59 21.06
N ILE A 500 2.84 8.56 21.52
CA ILE A 500 4.11 8.29 22.20
C ILE A 500 3.88 7.44 23.44
N VAL A 501 2.93 7.84 24.30
CA VAL A 501 2.61 7.13 25.53
C VAL A 501 2.07 5.72 25.21
N GLU A 502 1.21 5.58 24.22
CA GLU A 502 0.72 4.27 23.75
C GLU A 502 1.85 3.36 23.30
N GLN A 503 2.82 3.88 22.50
CA GLN A 503 3.97 3.08 22.09
C GLN A 503 4.81 2.62 23.29
N MET A 504 5.00 3.48 24.29
CA MET A 504 5.72 3.13 25.50
C MET A 504 4.94 2.12 26.36
N LEU A 505 3.62 2.25 26.49
CA LEU A 505 2.78 1.28 27.20
C LEU A 505 2.81 -0.10 26.49
N HIS A 506 2.82 -0.14 25.17
CA HIS A 506 3.02 -1.38 24.41
C HIS A 506 4.38 -2.04 24.72
N MET A 507 5.44 -1.26 24.90
CA MET A 507 6.73 -1.81 25.37
C MET A 507 6.60 -2.39 26.78
N ALA A 508 5.92 -1.68 27.67
CA ALA A 508 5.70 -2.12 29.06
C ALA A 508 4.98 -3.49 29.13
N LEU A 509 4.06 -3.77 28.19
CA LEU A 509 3.36 -5.06 28.10
C LEU A 509 4.28 -6.26 27.79
N THR A 510 5.49 -6.01 27.29
CA THR A 510 6.46 -7.05 26.91
C THR A 510 7.58 -7.26 27.95
N PHE A 511 7.64 -6.43 28.99
CA PHE A 511 8.70 -6.51 29.99
C PHE A 511 8.51 -7.68 30.97
N ASP A 512 9.64 -8.18 31.47
CA ASP A 512 9.67 -9.13 32.58
C ASP A 512 9.70 -8.36 33.91
N TYR A 513 8.68 -8.54 34.72
CA TYR A 513 8.50 -7.91 36.04
C TYR A 513 8.99 -8.76 37.19
N SER A 514 9.93 -9.68 36.99
CA SER A 514 10.53 -10.48 38.05
C SER A 514 11.44 -9.67 38.98
N ASP A 515 12.02 -8.55 38.53
CA ASP A 515 12.74 -7.61 39.36
C ASP A 515 11.80 -6.80 40.26
N GLU A 516 12.01 -6.92 41.59
CA GLU A 516 11.15 -6.29 42.61
C GLU A 516 11.19 -4.74 42.55
N VAL A 517 12.34 -4.13 42.21
CA VAL A 517 12.49 -2.67 42.19
C VAL A 517 11.74 -2.08 40.99
N GLY A 518 11.99 -2.65 39.81
CA GLY A 518 11.30 -2.26 38.59
C GLY A 518 9.79 -2.51 38.67
N ARG A 519 9.39 -3.66 39.21
CA ARG A 519 7.99 -4.00 39.43
C ARG A 519 7.27 -2.99 40.33
N ARG A 520 7.87 -2.61 41.47
CA ARG A 520 7.29 -1.59 42.37
C ARG A 520 7.17 -0.21 41.73
N LYS A 521 8.18 0.19 40.95
CA LYS A 521 8.12 1.48 40.23
C LYS A 521 6.97 1.49 39.24
N MET A 522 6.84 0.44 38.41
CA MET A 522 5.75 0.34 37.43
C MET A 522 4.39 0.23 38.11
N PHE A 523 4.29 -0.51 39.21
CA PHE A 523 3.05 -0.62 39.98
C PHE A 523 2.57 0.75 40.48
N GLY A 524 3.46 1.53 41.12
CA GLY A 524 3.13 2.88 41.58
C GLY A 524 2.69 3.79 40.44
N LEU A 525 3.46 3.76 39.33
CA LEU A 525 3.17 4.57 38.16
C LEU A 525 1.81 4.22 37.52
N MET A 526 1.50 2.93 37.33
CA MET A 526 0.21 2.51 36.73
C MET A 526 -0.98 2.86 37.62
N ARG A 527 -0.82 2.74 38.93
CA ARG A 527 -1.85 3.13 39.91
C ARG A 527 -2.12 4.64 39.86
N GLU A 528 -1.07 5.45 39.85
CA GLU A 528 -1.17 6.90 39.78
C GLU A 528 -1.78 7.34 38.44
N ALA A 529 -1.34 6.76 37.32
CA ALA A 529 -1.87 7.06 35.99
C ALA A 529 -3.37 6.71 35.85
N LEU A 530 -3.80 5.58 36.44
CA LEU A 530 -5.20 5.13 36.35
C LEU A 530 -6.17 6.06 37.10
N ALA A 531 -5.66 6.76 38.13
CA ALA A 531 -6.43 7.75 38.90
C ALA A 531 -6.61 9.09 38.18
N LEU A 532 -5.94 9.32 37.04
CA LEU A 532 -6.05 10.56 36.28
C LEU A 532 -7.32 10.54 35.39
N PRO A 533 -8.25 11.50 35.58
CA PRO A 533 -9.47 11.56 34.78
C PRO A 533 -9.22 11.85 33.31
N GLU A 534 -8.20 12.67 33.00
CA GLU A 534 -7.87 13.13 31.65
C GLU A 534 -7.20 12.05 30.79
N LEU A 535 -6.73 10.93 31.37
CA LEU A 535 -6.03 9.89 30.62
C LEU A 535 -6.93 9.33 29.51
N PRO A 536 -6.49 9.31 28.24
CA PRO A 536 -7.29 8.80 27.11
C PRO A 536 -7.76 7.34 27.29
N GLU A 537 -8.83 6.97 26.61
CA GLU A 537 -9.46 5.63 26.76
C GLU A 537 -8.48 4.51 26.41
N GLU A 538 -7.73 4.64 25.30
CA GLU A 538 -6.80 3.61 24.86
C GLU A 538 -5.60 3.48 25.81
N SER A 539 -5.03 4.61 26.22
CA SER A 539 -3.97 4.64 27.25
C SER A 539 -4.47 4.05 28.58
N THR A 540 -5.72 4.31 28.99
CA THR A 540 -6.35 3.72 30.19
C THR A 540 -6.43 2.18 30.06
N ARG A 541 -6.84 1.67 28.90
CA ARG A 541 -6.88 0.22 28.64
C ARG A 541 -5.51 -0.41 28.84
N MET A 542 -4.47 0.16 28.23
CA MET A 542 -3.12 -0.37 28.33
C MET A 542 -2.54 -0.25 29.74
N VAL A 543 -2.81 0.83 30.46
CA VAL A 543 -2.43 1.00 31.87
C VAL A 543 -3.02 -0.13 32.73
N VAL A 544 -4.31 -0.47 32.52
CA VAL A 544 -4.97 -1.59 33.22
C VAL A 544 -4.31 -2.93 32.87
N GLU A 545 -3.97 -3.16 31.60
CA GLU A 545 -3.28 -4.38 31.15
C GLU A 545 -1.88 -4.51 31.76
N VAL A 546 -1.08 -3.43 31.77
CA VAL A 546 0.24 -3.42 32.43
C VAL A 546 0.11 -3.63 33.94
N LEU A 547 -0.85 -2.98 34.60
CA LEU A 547 -1.11 -3.17 36.03
C LEU A 547 -1.45 -4.65 36.33
N ARG A 548 -2.24 -5.30 35.47
CA ARG A 548 -2.55 -6.72 35.61
C ARG A 548 -1.31 -7.60 35.57
N LEU A 549 -0.37 -7.33 34.64
CA LEU A 549 0.90 -8.06 34.54
C LEU A 549 1.77 -7.84 35.77
N VAL A 550 1.85 -6.61 36.25
CA VAL A 550 2.69 -6.21 37.42
C VAL A 550 2.18 -6.82 38.72
N CYS A 551 0.85 -6.97 38.89
CA CYS A 551 0.26 -7.61 40.04
C CYS A 551 0.53 -9.12 40.13
N GLY A 552 0.89 -9.75 38.99
CA GLY A 552 1.17 -11.20 38.90
C GLY A 552 -0.05 -12.02 38.47
N GLU A 553 0.22 -13.22 37.95
CA GLU A 553 -0.80 -14.09 37.36
C GLU A 553 -1.61 -14.90 38.38
N ASP A 554 -1.16 -14.96 39.63
CA ASP A 554 -1.79 -15.77 40.68
C ASP A 554 -3.12 -15.14 41.18
N ALA A 555 -3.95 -15.96 41.86
CA ALA A 555 -5.23 -15.52 42.39
C ALA A 555 -5.12 -14.43 43.47
N LYS A 556 -3.93 -14.25 44.08
CA LYS A 556 -3.68 -13.16 45.02
C LYS A 556 -3.41 -11.86 44.28
N GLY A 557 -2.56 -11.92 43.25
CA GLY A 557 -2.28 -10.76 42.38
C GLY A 557 -3.55 -10.30 41.67
N GLU A 558 -4.41 -11.20 41.23
CA GLU A 558 -5.69 -10.84 40.60
C GLU A 558 -6.65 -10.11 41.57
N ARG A 559 -6.71 -10.53 42.82
CA ARG A 559 -7.50 -9.84 43.87
C ARG A 559 -6.93 -8.47 44.20
N GLU A 560 -5.59 -8.35 44.31
CA GLU A 560 -4.90 -7.08 44.53
C GLU A 560 -5.17 -6.11 43.36
N PHE A 561 -5.04 -6.61 42.12
CA PHE A 561 -5.39 -5.84 40.90
C PHE A 561 -6.82 -5.30 40.95
N CYS A 562 -7.82 -6.15 41.24
CA CYS A 562 -9.22 -5.70 41.30
C CYS A 562 -9.44 -4.66 42.40
N GLY A 563 -8.76 -4.80 43.54
CA GLY A 563 -8.84 -3.82 44.65
C GLY A 563 -8.32 -2.44 44.25
N ILE A 564 -7.16 -2.39 43.60
CA ILE A 564 -6.54 -1.15 43.13
C ILE A 564 -7.36 -0.46 42.06
N VAL A 565 -7.91 -1.21 41.10
CA VAL A 565 -8.75 -0.64 40.05
C VAL A 565 -10.02 -0.04 40.66
N LEU A 566 -10.62 -0.65 41.70
CA LEU A 566 -11.75 -0.05 42.39
C LEU A 566 -11.38 1.22 43.19
N GLU A 567 -10.20 1.25 43.81
CA GLU A 567 -9.71 2.47 44.45
C GLU A 567 -9.54 3.58 43.42
N ALA A 568 -8.94 3.30 42.25
CA ALA A 568 -8.79 4.27 41.17
C ALA A 568 -10.15 4.77 40.61
N VAL A 569 -11.14 3.87 40.47
CA VAL A 569 -12.50 4.26 40.08
C VAL A 569 -13.12 5.24 41.09
N ALA A 570 -12.94 5.01 42.40
CA ALA A 570 -13.43 5.93 43.43
C ALA A 570 -12.70 7.27 43.37
N GLU A 571 -11.37 7.26 43.24
CA GLU A 571 -10.54 8.47 43.15
C GLU A 571 -10.89 9.32 41.89
N VAL A 572 -11.09 8.70 40.73
CA VAL A 572 -11.58 9.38 39.52
C VAL A 572 -12.97 9.98 39.75
N HIS A 573 -13.88 9.24 40.40
CA HIS A 573 -15.19 9.76 40.72
C HIS A 573 -15.12 11.03 41.58
N ASP A 574 -14.37 10.98 42.68
CA ASP A 574 -14.23 12.08 43.62
C ASP A 574 -13.51 13.29 43.00
N THR A 575 -12.51 13.04 42.13
CA THR A 575 -11.79 14.12 41.44
C THR A 575 -12.65 14.89 40.46
N ILE A 576 -13.53 14.22 39.70
CA ILE A 576 -14.39 14.89 38.68
C ILE A 576 -15.60 15.56 39.36
N MET A 577 -16.22 14.90 40.36
CA MET A 577 -17.39 15.46 41.04
C MET A 577 -17.02 16.65 41.93
N GLY A 578 -15.77 16.73 42.36
CA GLY A 578 -15.29 17.71 43.36
C GLY A 578 -15.76 17.31 44.77
N ASP A 579 -15.08 17.85 45.77
CA ASP A 579 -15.60 17.84 47.12
C ASP A 579 -16.85 18.74 47.15
N GLU A 580 -18.05 18.16 47.04
CA GLU A 580 -19.25 18.88 47.51
C GLU A 580 -18.94 19.14 48.98
N GLU A 581 -18.59 20.41 49.34
CA GLU A 581 -18.59 20.83 50.74
C GLU A 581 -19.98 20.42 51.26
N GLU A 582 -20.00 19.44 52.18
CA GLU A 582 -21.17 19.06 52.91
C GLU A 582 -21.59 20.35 53.60
N GLU A 583 -22.53 21.11 53.02
CA GLU A 583 -23.36 22.06 53.76
C GLU A 583 -24.09 21.18 54.77
N GLU A 584 -23.46 21.08 55.97
CA GLU A 584 -24.16 20.51 57.11
C GLU A 584 -25.52 21.23 57.17
N PRO A 585 -26.65 20.49 57.18
CA PRO A 585 -27.94 21.13 57.35
C PRO A 585 -27.90 21.75 58.73
N ASP A 586 -27.81 23.09 58.74
CA ASP A 586 -27.93 23.91 59.93
C ASP A 586 -29.15 23.41 60.72
N SER A 587 -28.84 22.67 61.79
CA SER A 587 -29.83 22.16 62.74
C SER A 587 -30.40 23.35 63.48
N THR A 588 -31.47 23.94 62.92
CA THR A 588 -32.31 24.87 63.63
C THR A 588 -32.97 24.14 64.79
N GLU A 589 -32.28 24.22 65.95
CA GLU A 589 -32.94 23.94 67.22
C GLU A 589 -34.13 24.87 67.36
N ASP A 590 -35.32 24.25 67.43
CA ASP A 590 -36.55 24.86 67.90
C ASP A 590 -36.34 25.49 69.28
N SER A 591 -36.28 26.80 69.33
CA SER A 591 -36.46 27.57 70.58
C SER A 591 -37.71 28.43 70.44
N PHE A 592 -38.79 27.88 71.04
CA PHE A 592 -39.98 28.56 71.41
C PHE A 592 -39.69 29.67 72.40
N HIS A 593 -39.95 30.97 72.08
CA HIS A 593 -40.45 31.94 73.06
C HIS A 593 -41.16 33.15 72.42
N SER A 594 -42.45 33.12 72.61
CA SER A 594 -43.31 34.14 73.17
C SER A 594 -43.29 35.59 72.67
N ALA A 595 -44.42 36.00 72.22
CA ALA A 595 -44.88 37.36 71.92
C ALA A 595 -44.72 38.32 73.10
N THR A 596 -44.34 39.59 72.85
CA THR A 596 -44.99 40.75 73.39
C THR A 596 -44.59 42.05 72.63
N SER A 597 -45.63 42.67 72.07
CA SER A 597 -46.12 44.02 72.00
C SER A 597 -45.23 45.26 71.98
N GLN A 598 -45.57 46.15 71.02
CA GLN A 598 -45.68 47.62 71.07
C GLN A 598 -44.39 48.46 70.95
N VAL A 599 -44.28 49.56 70.30
CA VAL A 599 -45.14 50.61 69.72
C VAL A 599 -44.20 51.64 69.05
N ASP A 600 -44.70 52.25 67.98
CA ASP A 600 -44.45 53.58 67.41
C ASP A 600 -43.04 54.20 67.18
N GLY A 601 -42.93 54.73 65.99
CA GLY A 601 -41.96 55.78 65.68
C GLY A 601 -41.65 56.04 64.22
N GLU A 602 -42.32 57.02 63.71
CA GLU A 602 -42.31 57.57 62.34
C GLU A 602 -41.00 57.89 61.71
N ASP A 603 -41.04 57.91 60.38
CA ASP A 603 -40.38 58.85 59.46
C ASP A 603 -39.10 58.47 58.82
N GLY A 604 -39.09 58.43 57.46
CA GLY A 604 -37.91 58.53 56.64
C GLY A 604 -37.87 57.77 55.31
N THR A 605 -38.50 58.36 54.29
CA THR A 605 -38.22 58.24 52.81
C THR A 605 -37.75 56.92 52.19
N PRO A 606 -38.37 56.50 51.09
CA PRO A 606 -38.08 55.24 50.43
C PRO A 606 -36.89 55.34 49.44
N GLN A 607 -35.80 54.68 49.75
CA GLN A 607 -34.79 54.37 48.74
C GLN A 607 -35.24 53.19 47.87
N GLN A 608 -35.38 53.44 46.57
CA GLN A 608 -35.66 52.46 45.55
C GLN A 608 -34.56 51.37 45.54
N LYS A 609 -34.86 50.20 46.05
CA LYS A 609 -34.11 48.97 45.74
C LYS A 609 -34.44 48.56 44.31
N LYS A 610 -33.47 48.69 43.40
CA LYS A 610 -33.49 48.11 42.07
C LYS A 610 -33.81 46.61 42.21
N LYS A 611 -34.94 46.16 41.65
CA LYS A 611 -35.23 44.76 41.40
C LYS A 611 -34.20 44.25 40.41
N LYS A 612 -33.18 43.54 40.88
CA LYS A 612 -32.45 42.60 40.03
C LYS A 612 -33.44 41.58 39.49
N SER A 613 -33.46 41.42 38.18
CA SER A 613 -34.43 40.60 37.50
C SER A 613 -34.29 39.14 37.92
N LYS A 614 -35.38 38.55 38.36
CA LYS A 614 -35.54 37.13 38.69
C LYS A 614 -35.15 36.21 37.49
N LYS A 615 -34.90 36.76 36.31
CA LYS A 615 -34.56 36.03 35.11
C LYS A 615 -33.06 35.60 35.06
N GLN A 616 -32.16 36.38 35.60
CA GLN A 616 -30.74 36.08 35.63
C GLN A 616 -30.39 34.95 36.63
N THR A 617 -31.10 34.83 37.73
CA THR A 617 -30.94 33.75 38.72
C THR A 617 -31.47 32.37 38.27
N TYR A 618 -32.38 32.30 37.29
CA TYR A 618 -32.84 31.04 36.73
C TYR A 618 -31.93 30.55 35.63
N GLU A 619 -31.35 31.42 34.81
CA GLU A 619 -30.37 31.07 33.76
C GLU A 619 -29.08 30.55 34.40
N ASP A 620 -28.55 31.21 35.46
CA ASP A 620 -27.35 30.77 36.21
C ASP A 620 -27.58 29.40 36.92
N SER A 621 -28.82 29.06 37.31
CA SER A 621 -29.12 27.77 37.95
C SER A 621 -29.33 26.63 36.91
N GLU A 622 -29.89 26.95 35.75
CA GLU A 622 -30.06 25.96 34.66
C GLU A 622 -28.69 25.61 34.07
N GLU A 623 -27.76 26.57 33.86
CA GLU A 623 -26.40 26.32 33.41
C GLU A 623 -25.61 25.47 34.42
N ALA A 624 -25.74 25.74 35.71
CA ALA A 624 -25.06 24.95 36.76
C ALA A 624 -25.61 23.51 36.86
N ASP A 625 -26.89 23.31 36.63
CA ASP A 625 -27.51 21.97 36.61
C ASP A 625 -27.11 21.20 35.33
N GLU A 626 -26.99 21.87 34.17
CA GLU A 626 -26.46 21.27 32.93
C GLU A 626 -25.02 20.87 33.07
N ASP A 627 -24.16 21.71 33.62
CA ASP A 627 -22.75 21.41 33.88
C ASP A 627 -22.57 20.24 34.85
N LYS A 628 -23.41 20.13 35.86
CA LYS A 628 -23.43 18.99 36.79
C LYS A 628 -23.82 17.69 36.08
N ALA A 629 -24.86 17.74 35.24
CA ALA A 629 -25.28 16.57 34.46
C ALA A 629 -24.20 16.10 33.47
N VAL A 630 -23.51 17.03 32.81
CA VAL A 630 -22.39 16.70 31.91
C VAL A 630 -21.24 16.04 32.68
N ARG A 631 -20.84 16.59 33.84
CA ARG A 631 -19.83 15.98 34.70
C ARG A 631 -20.23 14.58 35.17
N GLU A 632 -21.46 14.36 35.58
CA GLU A 632 -21.98 13.05 35.98
C GLU A 632 -21.89 12.03 34.83
N ILE A 633 -22.23 12.42 33.59
CA ILE A 633 -22.06 11.57 32.41
C ILE A 633 -20.59 11.22 32.19
N MET A 634 -19.67 12.20 32.23
CA MET A 634 -18.24 11.99 32.05
C MET A 634 -17.67 11.04 33.09
N VAL A 635 -17.98 11.23 34.36
CA VAL A 635 -17.57 10.35 35.47
C VAL A 635 -18.00 8.91 35.22
N ASN A 636 -19.30 8.73 34.98
CA ASN A 636 -19.85 7.38 34.76
C ASN A 636 -19.21 6.72 33.54
N MET A 637 -19.00 7.44 32.45
CA MET A 637 -18.38 6.90 31.24
C MET A 637 -16.93 6.48 31.51
N LYS A 638 -16.14 7.27 32.22
CA LYS A 638 -14.75 6.96 32.60
C LYS A 638 -14.69 5.78 33.56
N CYS A 639 -15.45 5.80 34.63
CA CYS A 639 -15.51 4.72 35.62
C CYS A 639 -15.94 3.39 35.00
N LEU A 640 -16.93 3.42 34.12
CA LEU A 640 -17.39 2.20 33.40
C LEU A 640 -16.34 1.72 32.39
N HIS A 641 -15.56 2.63 31.77
CA HIS A 641 -14.48 2.23 30.88
C HIS A 641 -13.37 1.50 31.66
N ILE A 642 -12.94 2.05 32.79
CA ILE A 642 -11.95 1.39 33.68
C ILE A 642 -12.46 0.03 34.14
N ALA A 643 -13.73 -0.06 34.55
CA ALA A 643 -14.35 -1.32 34.95
C ALA A 643 -14.44 -2.34 33.80
N GLN A 644 -14.74 -1.88 32.59
CA GLN A 644 -14.75 -2.72 31.39
C GLN A 644 -13.35 -3.31 31.11
N CYS A 645 -12.30 -2.48 31.16
CA CYS A 645 -10.93 -2.90 30.99
C CYS A 645 -10.51 -3.91 32.07
N MET A 646 -10.90 -3.68 33.32
CA MET A 646 -10.65 -4.65 34.41
C MET A 646 -11.32 -6.00 34.12
N LEU A 647 -12.60 -6.00 33.77
CA LEU A 647 -13.35 -7.23 33.47
C LEU A 647 -12.79 -8.04 32.32
N GLN A 648 -12.15 -7.40 31.35
CA GLN A 648 -11.48 -8.05 30.23
C GLN A 648 -10.18 -8.74 30.65
N ASN A 649 -9.58 -8.33 31.76
CA ASN A 649 -8.28 -8.80 32.23
C ASN A 649 -8.34 -9.74 33.48
N VAL A 650 -9.54 -10.14 33.93
CA VAL A 650 -9.72 -11.09 35.03
C VAL A 650 -10.21 -12.45 34.53
N GLN A 651 -9.84 -13.50 35.26
CA GLN A 651 -10.17 -14.87 34.91
C GLN A 651 -10.92 -15.60 36.04
N CYS A 652 -10.94 -15.05 37.26
CA CYS A 652 -11.62 -15.65 38.41
C CYS A 652 -13.14 -15.58 38.26
N ASP A 653 -13.83 -16.52 38.92
CA ASP A 653 -15.28 -16.47 39.01
C ASP A 653 -15.74 -15.22 39.77
N LEU A 654 -16.79 -14.54 39.26
CA LEU A 654 -17.32 -13.28 39.79
C LEU A 654 -17.62 -13.37 41.29
N GLU A 655 -18.19 -14.51 41.78
CA GLU A 655 -18.59 -14.73 43.16
C GLU A 655 -17.39 -14.95 44.10
N GLU A 656 -16.24 -15.37 43.58
CA GLU A 656 -15.05 -15.61 44.38
C GLU A 656 -14.27 -14.33 44.70
N ASN A 657 -14.55 -13.22 43.98
CA ASN A 657 -13.88 -11.93 44.16
C ASN A 657 -14.85 -10.85 44.67
N VAL A 658 -14.72 -10.46 45.92
CA VAL A 658 -15.56 -9.45 46.57
C VAL A 658 -15.53 -8.12 45.82
N HIS A 659 -14.38 -7.74 45.25
CA HIS A 659 -14.22 -6.48 44.52
C HIS A 659 -15.08 -6.46 43.23
N LEU A 660 -15.15 -7.60 42.53
CA LEU A 660 -16.00 -7.70 41.32
C LEU A 660 -17.48 -7.63 41.66
N VAL A 661 -17.91 -8.28 42.77
CA VAL A 661 -19.29 -8.20 43.26
C VAL A 661 -19.65 -6.77 43.67
N THR A 662 -18.73 -6.07 44.33
CA THR A 662 -18.93 -4.67 44.73
C THR A 662 -19.08 -3.77 43.53
N MET A 663 -18.21 -3.91 42.51
CA MET A 663 -18.28 -3.15 41.26
C MET A 663 -19.61 -3.43 40.53
N LEU A 664 -20.00 -4.70 40.43
CA LEU A 664 -21.26 -5.06 39.78
C LEU A 664 -22.45 -4.31 40.42
N ASN A 665 -22.53 -4.33 41.73
CA ASN A 665 -23.67 -3.77 42.45
C ASN A 665 -23.67 -2.23 42.50
N ASN A 666 -22.48 -1.62 42.66
CA ASN A 666 -22.38 -0.18 42.90
C ASN A 666 -22.19 0.64 41.62
N LEU A 667 -21.61 0.05 40.56
CA LEU A 667 -21.34 0.75 39.32
C LEU A 667 -22.13 0.20 38.12
N VAL A 668 -22.06 -1.10 37.85
CA VAL A 668 -22.63 -1.68 36.63
C VAL A 668 -24.15 -1.73 36.65
N VAL A 669 -24.76 -2.20 37.77
CA VAL A 669 -26.24 -2.28 37.88
C VAL A 669 -26.90 -0.89 37.83
N PRO A 670 -26.43 0.14 38.53
CA PRO A 670 -26.94 1.49 38.38
C PRO A 670 -26.82 2.02 36.95
N ALA A 671 -25.64 1.80 36.29
CA ALA A 671 -25.42 2.25 34.92
C ALA A 671 -26.37 1.63 33.90
N VAL A 672 -26.71 0.34 34.03
CA VAL A 672 -27.70 -0.33 33.16
C VAL A 672 -29.11 0.27 33.31
N ARG A 673 -29.41 0.85 34.48
CA ARG A 673 -30.68 1.50 34.77
C ARG A 673 -30.69 3.00 34.45
N SER A 674 -29.57 3.56 34.01
CA SER A 674 -29.44 4.97 33.68
C SER A 674 -30.41 5.38 32.55
N GLN A 675 -30.89 6.61 32.59
CA GLN A 675 -31.69 7.21 31.52
C GLN A 675 -30.82 7.60 30.33
N GLU A 676 -29.54 7.89 30.58
CA GLU A 676 -28.53 8.26 29.58
C GLU A 676 -28.13 7.06 28.73
N ALA A 677 -28.35 7.14 27.42
CA ALA A 677 -28.07 6.04 26.49
C ALA A 677 -26.59 5.60 26.49
N PRO A 678 -25.57 6.49 26.46
CA PRO A 678 -24.16 6.09 26.47
C PRO A 678 -23.77 5.31 27.74
N ILE A 679 -24.23 5.76 28.91
CA ILE A 679 -23.97 5.08 30.20
C ILE A 679 -24.61 3.70 30.20
N ARG A 680 -25.88 3.60 29.75
CA ARG A 680 -26.59 2.33 29.70
C ARG A 680 -25.97 1.34 28.75
N GLU A 681 -25.53 1.79 27.55
CA GLU A 681 -24.84 0.94 26.57
C GLU A 681 -23.54 0.37 27.12
N ARG A 682 -22.67 1.20 27.72
CA ARG A 682 -21.42 0.76 28.34
C ARG A 682 -21.67 -0.12 29.56
N GLY A 683 -22.69 0.20 30.38
CA GLY A 683 -23.14 -0.63 31.49
C GLY A 683 -23.60 -2.03 31.04
N LEU A 684 -24.31 -2.14 29.91
CA LEU A 684 -24.71 -3.43 29.34
C LEU A 684 -23.50 -4.26 28.86
N VAL A 685 -22.45 -3.62 28.31
CA VAL A 685 -21.20 -4.31 27.95
C VAL A 685 -20.53 -4.87 29.20
N CYS A 686 -20.37 -4.07 30.26
CA CYS A 686 -19.82 -4.51 31.54
C CYS A 686 -20.66 -5.66 32.16
N LEU A 687 -21.97 -5.56 32.11
CA LEU A 687 -22.86 -6.62 32.60
C LEU A 687 -22.68 -7.92 31.81
N GLY A 688 -22.51 -7.82 30.46
CA GLY A 688 -22.22 -8.96 29.61
C GLY A 688 -20.91 -9.67 30.00
N LEU A 689 -19.86 -8.89 30.27
CA LEU A 689 -18.57 -9.43 30.76
C LEU A 689 -18.73 -10.09 32.14
N CYS A 690 -19.45 -9.47 33.07
CA CYS A 690 -19.77 -10.07 34.36
C CYS A 690 -20.53 -11.39 34.19
N CYS A 691 -21.46 -11.52 33.25
CA CYS A 691 -22.17 -12.77 32.97
C CYS A 691 -21.25 -13.87 32.41
N VAL A 692 -20.19 -13.50 31.70
CA VAL A 692 -19.18 -14.47 31.22
C VAL A 692 -18.32 -14.97 32.36
N LEU A 693 -18.00 -14.12 33.34
CA LEU A 693 -17.19 -14.45 34.52
C LEU A 693 -18.00 -15.15 35.63
N GLY A 694 -19.32 -15.01 35.62
CA GLY A 694 -20.20 -15.61 36.62
C GLY A 694 -21.00 -16.79 36.08
N LYS A 695 -21.17 -17.84 36.86
CA LYS A 695 -22.25 -18.81 36.67
C LYS A 695 -23.60 -18.21 37.11
N VAL A 696 -23.84 -16.91 36.79
CA VAL A 696 -25.05 -16.22 37.18
C VAL A 696 -26.22 -16.87 36.48
N SER A 697 -27.05 -17.54 37.25
CA SER A 697 -28.35 -18.04 36.85
C SER A 697 -29.10 -16.89 36.17
N LEU A 698 -29.43 -17.04 34.88
CA LEU A 698 -30.12 -16.09 34.04
C LEU A 698 -31.48 -15.60 34.63
N GLU A 699 -31.91 -16.12 35.75
CA GLU A 699 -33.18 -15.78 36.42
C GLU A 699 -33.20 -14.37 37.02
N GLY A 700 -32.06 -13.77 37.37
CA GLY A 700 -31.97 -12.40 37.89
C GLY A 700 -31.87 -11.31 36.81
N THR A 701 -31.29 -11.63 35.65
CA THR A 701 -31.00 -10.65 34.60
C THR A 701 -32.20 -10.44 33.63
N SER A 702 -33.09 -11.41 33.48
CA SER A 702 -34.28 -11.27 32.64
C SER A 702 -35.25 -10.19 33.13
N ALA A 703 -35.20 -9.81 34.41
CA ALA A 703 -35.96 -8.70 34.97
C ALA A 703 -35.41 -7.31 34.63
N LEU A 704 -34.10 -7.23 34.23
CA LEU A 704 -33.45 -5.95 33.89
C LEU A 704 -33.54 -5.59 32.40
N THR A 705 -33.79 -6.58 31.54
CA THR A 705 -33.88 -6.38 30.08
C THR A 705 -35.32 -6.38 29.53
N GLY A 706 -36.30 -6.64 30.39
CA GLY A 706 -37.69 -6.93 30.00
C GLY A 706 -38.63 -5.74 29.80
N ASP A 707 -38.26 -4.51 30.15
CA ASP A 707 -39.17 -3.36 30.18
C ASP A 707 -38.98 -2.31 29.07
N HIS A 708 -38.24 -2.61 28.01
CA HIS A 708 -38.12 -1.69 26.87
C HIS A 708 -38.37 -2.39 25.53
N HIS A 709 -39.64 -2.60 25.24
CA HIS A 709 -40.19 -2.71 23.88
C HIS A 709 -41.24 -1.65 23.64
#